data_564b21e1af4d3d0dc736b1d6dd808f0c
#
_entry.id   564b21e1af4d3d0dc736b1d6dd808f0c
#
_cell.length_a   1.000
_cell.length_b   1.000
_cell.length_c   1.000
_cell.angle_alpha   90.00
_cell.angle_beta   90.00
_cell.angle_gamma   90.00
#
_symmetry.space_group_name_H-M   'P 1'
#
loop_
_entity.id
_entity.type
_entity.pdbx_description
1 polymer ?
#
loop_
_entity_poly.entity_id
_entity_poly.type
_entity_poly.pdbx_seq_one_letter_code
_entity_poly.pdbx_strand_id
1 'polypeptide(L)'
;MALVLSLSLWAPQVQAQTGATAPDSDGSKKPVTLNAESANAFLDKFFASAETKPHYVGASVVVVKDGQVIAEKGYGHSDLDQKTPVDPKNTAFRVASVSKTFTAAAVMQLVEQGKVDLKADFQTYVKGLHFENPFDAPVTVEHLLTHTTGFEIRDPQPEDIHTDQGKYITMEDYAEKHMPPVVRKPGSAYMYDNFSFLLLGMIVENVSGEPFETYMQEHIFKPLGMNNSSFMLNEQFKKQLATGYDAAHKPVDMYYLNPTPMPQGGMLSTAEDIGKFMIAFLNDGKKDNQQILQPATVKSMEQYRSSIHPLLPDSTYGFEAPFQLPGAGSSSKVITKAGDLSGYSSYLFFIPEQNTGVFLTYNQNGALRNLLYQAFIQEFFPQYAKPVQFKEYTPQSAEELQRFNGFYADLRISALISKLQTDEETSSQLSIIDPYLGERKLIQVEDNLFTDELTGQFTAFKTYEDGTTYMREPYLNPFGYAKKGQKAAGFLDVQKSNPYAQAIHSLQSLGYFENEANQSFKPKTTVTRAEFIEDILKLSGLKPSKTPAPIDTDWADHASAGYIQLAYEMGMITGADEKQFKPDQAIVRQEAAVMIWRVFQLQYPTELFKDVKLAGHTDAWAVPAVQMMVKLGIYGPEVKMLEDNAADYLSRKPLIRQEHAAIMYALITQPTDRIVAELMAAQQPEQSQQPEQAGAEEITKDAATPESKTEIAPNRATESAPPATSVQ
;
A
#
# COMPACT_ATOMS: atom_id res chain seq x y z
N MET A 1 8.45 12.71 -1.00
CA MET A 1 9.28 11.62 -0.48
C MET A 1 8.44 10.48 0.11
N ALA A 2 7.43 10.74 0.93
CA ALA A 2 6.61 9.66 1.49
C ALA A 2 5.78 8.87 0.45
N LEU A 3 5.33 9.45 -0.66
CA LEU A 3 4.47 8.75 -1.62
C LEU A 3 5.26 7.88 -2.61
N VAL A 4 6.42 8.32 -3.07
CA VAL A 4 7.30 7.51 -3.93
C VAL A 4 8.02 6.44 -3.09
N LEU A 5 8.38 6.74 -1.82
CA LEU A 5 8.87 5.77 -0.85
C LEU A 5 7.78 4.85 -0.30
N SER A 6 6.50 5.31 -0.25
CA SER A 6 5.39 4.45 0.15
C SER A 6 4.94 3.52 -0.98
N LEU A 7 5.13 3.87 -2.24
CA LEU A 7 4.90 2.93 -3.36
C LEU A 7 5.84 1.73 -3.29
N SER A 8 7.10 1.91 -2.88
CA SER A 8 8.05 0.80 -2.68
C SER A 8 7.83 0.01 -1.39
N LEU A 9 7.21 0.61 -0.35
CA LEU A 9 6.81 -0.08 0.88
C LEU A 9 5.43 -0.79 0.73
N TRP A 10 4.65 -0.40 -0.27
CA TRP A 10 3.30 -0.90 -0.53
C TRP A 10 3.17 -1.63 -1.86
N ALA A 11 4.12 -1.48 -2.79
CA ALA A 11 4.25 -2.48 -3.83
C ALA A 11 4.33 -3.82 -3.10
N PRO A 12 3.44 -4.78 -3.38
CA PRO A 12 3.74 -6.15 -3.00
C PRO A 12 5.16 -6.34 -3.50
N GLN A 13 6.08 -6.75 -2.61
CA GLN A 13 7.37 -7.19 -3.11
C GLN A 13 7.04 -8.34 -4.05
N VAL A 14 6.90 -7.99 -5.31
CA VAL A 14 6.93 -8.91 -6.43
C VAL A 14 8.40 -9.31 -6.52
N GLN A 15 8.87 -10.03 -5.51
CA GLN A 15 9.76 -11.10 -5.87
C GLN A 15 8.90 -11.92 -6.82
N ALA A 16 9.20 -11.73 -8.10
CA ALA A 16 8.75 -12.62 -9.11
C ALA A 16 9.05 -14.02 -8.59
N GLN A 17 8.06 -14.68 -8.03
CA GLN A 17 8.00 -16.12 -8.07
C GLN A 17 7.73 -16.48 -9.55
N THR A 18 8.67 -16.03 -10.41
CA THR A 18 8.87 -16.64 -11.70
C THR A 18 9.39 -18.04 -11.40
N GLY A 19 8.46 -18.98 -11.24
CA GLY A 19 8.79 -20.37 -10.98
C GLY A 19 8.12 -21.03 -9.77
N ALA A 20 7.35 -20.35 -8.96
CA ALA A 20 6.33 -21.03 -8.18
C ALA A 20 5.17 -21.36 -9.14
N THR A 21 5.29 -22.46 -9.87
CA THR A 21 4.14 -23.30 -10.13
C THR A 21 3.35 -23.30 -8.82
N ALA A 22 2.06 -22.94 -8.89
CA ALA A 22 1.16 -23.11 -7.76
C ALA A 22 1.55 -24.45 -7.11
N PRO A 23 1.95 -24.47 -5.82
CA PRO A 23 2.46 -25.69 -5.24
C PRO A 23 1.47 -26.75 -5.62
N ASP A 24 1.93 -27.82 -6.26
CA ASP A 24 1.12 -28.95 -6.66
C ASP A 24 0.17 -29.18 -5.49
N SER A 25 -1.08 -28.82 -5.68
CA SER A 25 -2.12 -29.17 -4.75
C SER A 25 -2.27 -30.68 -4.89
N ASP A 26 -1.32 -31.40 -4.27
CA ASP A 26 -1.54 -32.80 -4.00
C ASP A 26 -2.81 -32.86 -3.15
N GLY A 27 -3.93 -33.06 -3.84
CA GLY A 27 -5.28 -33.11 -3.26
C GLY A 27 -5.48 -34.23 -2.24
N SER A 28 -4.40 -34.80 -1.73
CA SER A 28 -4.39 -35.95 -0.81
C SER A 28 -4.16 -35.54 0.65
N LYS A 29 -3.67 -34.36 1.00
CA LYS A 29 -3.51 -33.97 2.41
C LYS A 29 -4.86 -33.57 3.00
N LYS A 30 -5.35 -34.33 3.95
CA LYS A 30 -6.51 -33.93 4.77
C LYS A 30 -6.15 -32.66 5.53
N PRO A 31 -7.07 -31.65 5.59
CA PRO A 31 -6.86 -30.46 6.41
C PRO A 31 -6.49 -30.84 7.85
N VAL A 32 -5.52 -30.15 8.41
CA VAL A 32 -5.19 -30.33 9.83
C VAL A 32 -6.33 -29.72 10.64
N THR A 33 -6.82 -30.43 11.63
CA THR A 33 -7.86 -29.93 12.53
C THR A 33 -7.26 -28.82 13.38
N LEU A 34 -7.88 -27.63 13.35
CA LEU A 34 -7.45 -26.49 14.15
C LEU A 34 -7.86 -26.71 15.62
N ASN A 35 -6.86 -26.88 16.49
CA ASN A 35 -6.98 -26.94 17.95
C ASN A 35 -5.74 -26.32 18.62
N ALA A 36 -5.68 -26.30 19.94
CA ALA A 36 -4.58 -25.66 20.66
C ALA A 36 -3.20 -26.28 20.34
N GLU A 37 -3.11 -27.59 20.21
CA GLU A 37 -1.86 -28.30 19.88
C GLU A 37 -1.38 -27.94 18.48
N SER A 38 -2.25 -28.13 17.47
CA SER A 38 -1.92 -27.88 16.06
C SER A 38 -1.64 -26.40 15.78
N ALA A 39 -2.40 -25.47 16.41
CA ALA A 39 -2.18 -24.02 16.28
C ALA A 39 -0.81 -23.62 16.84
N ASN A 40 -0.46 -24.10 18.03
CA ASN A 40 0.84 -23.80 18.63
C ASN A 40 2.01 -24.37 17.82
N ALA A 41 1.88 -25.63 17.36
CA ALA A 41 2.91 -26.25 16.53
C ALA A 41 3.09 -25.53 15.17
N PHE A 42 1.98 -25.12 14.54
CA PHE A 42 2.01 -24.34 13.31
C PHE A 42 2.73 -23.01 13.52
N LEU A 43 2.36 -22.24 14.54
CA LEU A 43 2.96 -20.94 14.83
C LEU A 43 4.45 -21.05 15.10
N ASP A 44 4.88 -22.03 15.93
CA ASP A 44 6.31 -22.23 16.23
C ASP A 44 7.11 -22.57 14.97
N LYS A 45 6.57 -23.44 14.12
CA LYS A 45 7.18 -23.78 12.84
C LYS A 45 7.25 -22.57 11.90
N PHE A 46 6.16 -21.82 11.79
CA PHE A 46 6.06 -20.64 10.93
C PHE A 46 7.08 -19.58 11.31
N PHE A 47 7.12 -19.15 12.58
CA PHE A 47 8.05 -18.13 13.05
C PHE A 47 9.52 -18.59 13.14
N ALA A 48 9.77 -19.88 13.16
CA ALA A 48 11.13 -20.44 13.08
C ALA A 48 11.70 -20.50 11.67
N SER A 49 10.86 -20.35 10.63
CA SER A 49 11.27 -20.52 9.23
C SER A 49 12.23 -19.41 8.78
N ALA A 50 13.14 -19.74 7.85
CA ALA A 50 14.04 -18.77 7.25
C ALA A 50 13.31 -17.70 6.42
N GLU A 51 12.16 -18.06 5.87
CA GLU A 51 11.31 -17.17 5.07
C GLU A 51 10.69 -16.05 5.89
N THR A 52 10.25 -16.35 7.11
CA THR A 52 9.52 -15.38 7.95
C THR A 52 10.42 -14.47 8.78
N LYS A 53 11.60 -14.96 9.19
CA LYS A 53 12.54 -14.23 10.06
C LYS A 53 12.93 -12.83 9.59
N PRO A 54 13.13 -12.56 8.29
CA PRO A 54 13.48 -11.21 7.82
C PRO A 54 12.35 -10.19 7.94
N HIS A 55 11.11 -10.61 8.22
CA HIS A 55 9.91 -9.78 8.15
C HIS A 55 9.42 -9.26 9.51
N TYR A 56 10.14 -9.53 10.60
CA TYR A 56 9.79 -9.02 11.92
C TYR A 56 11.03 -8.95 12.84
N VAL A 57 11.04 -7.98 13.72
CA VAL A 57 11.96 -7.91 14.87
C VAL A 57 11.30 -8.60 16.07
N GLY A 58 10.07 -8.23 16.35
CA GLY A 58 9.20 -8.85 17.33
C GLY A 58 7.78 -8.95 16.82
N ALA A 59 7.08 -10.01 17.16
CA ALA A 59 5.72 -10.26 16.75
C ALA A 59 4.89 -10.85 17.89
N SER A 60 3.60 -10.51 17.93
CA SER A 60 2.62 -11.08 18.84
C SER A 60 1.42 -11.60 18.06
N VAL A 61 0.97 -12.81 18.38
CA VAL A 61 -0.11 -13.48 17.68
C VAL A 61 -1.09 -14.13 18.66
N VAL A 62 -2.39 -14.02 18.36
CA VAL A 62 -3.45 -14.74 19.07
C VAL A 62 -4.40 -15.42 18.09
N VAL A 63 -4.78 -16.65 18.39
CA VAL A 63 -5.76 -17.45 17.63
C VAL A 63 -6.95 -17.77 18.53
N VAL A 64 -8.12 -17.40 18.08
CA VAL A 64 -9.42 -17.68 18.74
C VAL A 64 -10.18 -18.71 17.92
N LYS A 65 -10.70 -19.72 18.59
CA LYS A 65 -11.56 -20.78 18.01
C LYS A 65 -12.67 -21.14 18.98
N ASP A 66 -13.91 -21.16 18.50
CA ASP A 66 -15.09 -21.56 19.29
C ASP A 66 -15.19 -20.80 20.64
N GLY A 67 -14.96 -19.48 20.60
CA GLY A 67 -15.04 -18.59 21.76
C GLY A 67 -13.88 -18.70 22.75
N GLN A 68 -12.80 -19.39 22.41
CA GLN A 68 -11.63 -19.58 23.28
C GLN A 68 -10.33 -19.17 22.58
N VAL A 69 -9.39 -18.62 23.34
CA VAL A 69 -8.02 -18.47 22.89
C VAL A 69 -7.35 -19.85 22.88
N ILE A 70 -6.98 -20.34 21.70
CA ILE A 70 -6.31 -21.65 21.54
C ILE A 70 -4.80 -21.52 21.35
N ALA A 71 -4.31 -20.34 20.96
CA ALA A 71 -2.89 -20.02 20.92
C ALA A 71 -2.69 -18.53 21.16
N GLU A 72 -1.68 -18.18 21.95
CA GLU A 72 -1.27 -16.82 22.25
C GLU A 72 0.23 -16.80 22.45
N LYS A 73 0.99 -16.15 21.55
CA LYS A 73 2.44 -16.22 21.53
C LYS A 73 3.11 -14.91 21.17
N GLY A 74 4.26 -14.67 21.79
CA GLY A 74 5.21 -13.64 21.39
C GLY A 74 6.47 -14.28 20.78
N TYR A 75 7.00 -13.64 19.74
CA TYR A 75 8.23 -14.06 19.06
C TYR A 75 9.18 -12.88 18.90
N GLY A 76 10.49 -13.13 18.99
CA GLY A 76 11.51 -12.10 18.86
C GLY A 76 11.50 -11.09 20.01
N HIS A 77 11.80 -9.83 19.70
CA HIS A 77 12.06 -8.80 20.71
C HIS A 77 11.17 -7.56 20.51
N SER A 78 10.62 -7.05 21.59
CA SER A 78 9.95 -5.74 21.64
C SER A 78 10.97 -4.59 21.61
N ASP A 79 12.21 -4.86 22.02
CA ASP A 79 13.34 -3.95 21.95
C ASP A 79 14.61 -4.77 21.69
N LEU A 80 15.31 -4.48 20.58
CA LEU A 80 16.53 -5.21 20.17
C LEU A 80 17.72 -4.89 21.06
N ASP A 81 17.88 -3.63 21.46
CA ASP A 81 19.03 -3.19 22.23
C ASP A 81 19.00 -3.77 23.64
N GLN A 82 17.81 -3.79 24.24
CA GLN A 82 17.57 -4.36 25.55
C GLN A 82 17.33 -5.87 25.51
N LYS A 83 17.17 -6.44 24.33
CA LYS A 83 16.80 -7.87 24.11
C LYS A 83 15.55 -8.27 24.89
N THR A 84 14.60 -7.35 25.00
CA THR A 84 13.33 -7.58 25.69
C THR A 84 12.44 -8.49 24.86
N PRO A 85 12.05 -9.67 25.31
CA PRO A 85 11.18 -10.56 24.54
C PRO A 85 9.78 -9.96 24.42
N VAL A 86 9.08 -10.31 23.34
CA VAL A 86 7.66 -9.95 23.17
C VAL A 86 6.80 -10.77 24.12
N ASP A 87 6.02 -10.09 24.94
CA ASP A 87 4.99 -10.68 25.80
C ASP A 87 3.60 -10.34 25.24
N PRO A 88 2.79 -11.31 24.77
CA PRO A 88 1.50 -11.05 24.15
C PRO A 88 0.48 -10.36 25.07
N LYS A 89 0.72 -10.38 26.40
CA LYS A 89 -0.16 -9.76 27.41
C LYS A 89 0.23 -8.32 27.75
N ASN A 90 1.55 -8.04 27.75
CA ASN A 90 2.08 -6.78 28.27
C ASN A 90 2.79 -5.94 27.21
N THR A 91 3.25 -6.52 26.10
CA THR A 91 3.85 -5.75 25.03
C THR A 91 2.75 -5.14 24.16
N ALA A 92 2.62 -3.82 24.20
CA ALA A 92 1.72 -3.08 23.36
C ALA A 92 2.33 -2.78 21.98
N PHE A 93 1.50 -2.75 20.96
CA PHE A 93 1.87 -2.33 19.60
C PHE A 93 0.91 -1.26 19.12
N ARG A 94 1.34 -0.43 18.16
CA ARG A 94 0.43 0.37 17.36
C ARG A 94 -0.28 -0.56 16.38
N VAL A 95 -1.59 -0.76 16.57
CA VAL A 95 -2.36 -1.66 15.71
C VAL A 95 -2.86 -0.98 14.44
N ALA A 96 -2.51 0.29 14.26
CA ALA A 96 -2.79 1.07 13.07
C ALA A 96 -4.26 0.94 12.62
N SER A 97 -4.52 0.67 11.33
CA SER A 97 -5.90 0.63 10.80
C SER A 97 -6.79 -0.49 11.34
N VAL A 98 -6.29 -1.43 12.15
CA VAL A 98 -7.15 -2.32 12.95
C VAL A 98 -8.03 -1.51 13.92
N SER A 99 -7.61 -0.30 14.32
CA SER A 99 -8.42 0.70 15.05
C SER A 99 -9.80 0.92 14.45
N LYS A 100 -9.91 0.86 13.12
CA LYS A 100 -11.17 1.11 12.40
C LYS A 100 -12.27 0.12 12.76
N THR A 101 -11.90 -1.13 13.09
CA THR A 101 -12.90 -2.14 13.48
C THR A 101 -13.57 -1.76 14.80
N PHE A 102 -12.82 -1.16 15.71
CA PHE A 102 -13.31 -0.67 16.99
C PHE A 102 -14.12 0.61 16.83
N THR A 103 -13.67 1.54 15.99
CA THR A 103 -14.44 2.75 15.66
C THR A 103 -15.77 2.39 15.01
N ALA A 104 -15.79 1.42 14.07
CA ALA A 104 -17.01 0.91 13.48
C ALA A 104 -17.94 0.29 14.53
N ALA A 105 -17.41 -0.51 15.46
CA ALA A 105 -18.20 -1.09 16.54
C ALA A 105 -18.86 -0.02 17.41
N ALA A 106 -18.14 1.07 17.74
CA ALA A 106 -18.68 2.20 18.49
C ALA A 106 -19.83 2.91 17.73
N VAL A 107 -19.65 3.17 16.42
CA VAL A 107 -20.73 3.72 15.59
C VAL A 107 -21.94 2.78 15.58
N MET A 108 -21.72 1.48 15.43
CA MET A 108 -22.80 0.50 15.37
C MET A 108 -23.53 0.35 16.72
N GLN A 109 -22.89 0.58 17.87
CA GLN A 109 -23.57 0.72 19.15
C GLN A 109 -24.56 1.90 19.15
N LEU A 110 -24.17 3.03 18.56
CA LEU A 110 -25.07 4.19 18.44
C LEU A 110 -26.20 3.96 17.43
N VAL A 111 -25.95 3.15 16.40
CA VAL A 111 -27.01 2.69 15.47
C VAL A 111 -28.01 1.79 16.19
N GLU A 112 -27.57 0.84 17.00
CA GLU A 112 -28.46 0.00 17.85
C GLU A 112 -29.35 0.82 18.78
N GLN A 113 -28.81 1.91 19.31
CA GLN A 113 -29.50 2.84 20.19
C GLN A 113 -30.51 3.75 19.43
N GLY A 114 -30.56 3.66 18.11
CA GLY A 114 -31.37 4.54 17.25
C GLY A 114 -30.91 5.99 17.23
N LYS A 115 -29.67 6.26 17.70
CA LYS A 115 -29.11 7.62 17.73
C LYS A 115 -28.43 7.99 16.41
N VAL A 116 -27.99 7.00 15.63
CA VAL A 116 -27.34 7.15 14.31
C VAL A 116 -28.12 6.35 13.28
N ASP A 117 -28.48 6.99 12.18
CA ASP A 117 -29.03 6.35 10.98
C ASP A 117 -27.94 6.22 9.92
N LEU A 118 -27.68 5.01 9.48
CA LEU A 118 -26.66 4.70 8.47
C LEU A 118 -26.94 5.40 7.12
N LYS A 119 -28.20 5.70 6.81
CA LYS A 119 -28.61 6.35 5.55
C LYS A 119 -28.66 7.88 5.64
N ALA A 120 -28.53 8.43 6.84
CA ALA A 120 -28.49 9.88 7.01
C ALA A 120 -27.16 10.45 6.48
N ASP A 121 -27.24 11.71 6.00
CA ASP A 121 -26.07 12.52 5.74
C ASP A 121 -25.21 12.63 7.02
N PHE A 122 -23.91 12.38 6.94
CA PHE A 122 -23.02 12.45 8.08
C PHE A 122 -23.04 13.84 8.74
N GLN A 123 -23.29 14.91 7.97
CA GLN A 123 -23.40 16.29 8.48
C GLN A 123 -24.57 16.48 9.46
N THR A 124 -25.52 15.53 9.51
CA THR A 124 -26.54 15.49 10.57
C THR A 124 -25.89 15.39 11.95
N TYR A 125 -24.78 14.70 12.04
CA TYR A 125 -24.05 14.41 13.28
C TYR A 125 -22.78 15.23 13.45
N VAL A 126 -22.15 15.64 12.35
CA VAL A 126 -20.91 16.44 12.34
C VAL A 126 -21.20 17.76 11.63
N LYS A 127 -21.52 18.79 12.41
CA LYS A 127 -21.90 20.11 11.89
C LYS A 127 -20.68 21.00 11.72
N GLY A 128 -20.81 22.02 10.87
CA GLY A 128 -19.80 23.08 10.73
C GLY A 128 -18.72 22.82 9.68
N LEU A 129 -18.55 21.59 9.22
CA LEU A 129 -17.57 21.29 8.17
C LEU A 129 -18.05 21.80 6.80
N HIS A 130 -17.19 22.57 6.14
CA HIS A 130 -17.45 23.08 4.80
C HIS A 130 -16.62 22.30 3.77
N PHE A 131 -17.28 21.77 2.75
CA PHE A 131 -16.63 21.07 1.64
C PHE A 131 -17.50 21.18 0.38
N GLU A 132 -16.84 21.02 -0.77
CA GLU A 132 -17.52 21.00 -2.05
C GLU A 132 -18.11 19.62 -2.32
N ASN A 133 -19.39 19.60 -2.68
CA ASN A 133 -20.07 18.39 -3.18
C ASN A 133 -20.89 18.77 -4.42
N PRO A 134 -20.38 18.56 -5.62
CA PRO A 134 -21.07 18.90 -6.85
C PRO A 134 -22.19 17.90 -7.25
N PHE A 135 -22.37 16.84 -6.45
CA PHE A 135 -23.36 15.80 -6.72
C PHE A 135 -24.65 16.04 -5.92
N ASP A 136 -25.79 15.82 -6.54
CA ASP A 136 -27.09 15.83 -5.86
C ASP A 136 -27.30 14.52 -5.07
N ALA A 137 -26.38 14.24 -4.15
CA ALA A 137 -26.38 13.07 -3.30
C ALA A 137 -25.58 13.33 -2.02
N PRO A 138 -26.11 13.03 -0.83
CA PRO A 138 -25.40 13.21 0.42
C PRO A 138 -24.31 12.14 0.59
N VAL A 139 -23.29 12.46 1.37
CA VAL A 139 -22.36 11.45 1.90
C VAL A 139 -22.96 10.88 3.19
N THR A 140 -23.41 9.64 3.16
CA THR A 140 -24.07 9.01 4.30
C THR A 140 -23.06 8.37 5.28
N VAL A 141 -23.52 8.08 6.51
CA VAL A 141 -22.72 7.33 7.50
C VAL A 141 -22.31 5.96 6.94
N GLU A 142 -23.19 5.30 6.17
CA GLU A 142 -22.83 4.04 5.50
C GLU A 142 -21.70 4.21 4.48
N HIS A 143 -21.68 5.31 3.72
CA HIS A 143 -20.59 5.61 2.81
C HIS A 143 -19.25 5.78 3.53
N LEU A 144 -19.26 6.38 4.74
CA LEU A 144 -18.06 6.46 5.58
C LEU A 144 -17.55 5.08 6.02
N LEU A 145 -18.47 4.22 6.51
CA LEU A 145 -18.13 2.86 6.98
C LEU A 145 -17.64 1.93 5.86
N THR A 146 -18.06 2.18 4.62
CA THR A 146 -17.78 1.31 3.47
C THR A 146 -16.75 1.87 2.50
N HIS A 147 -16.11 3.01 2.83
CA HIS A 147 -15.12 3.66 1.97
C HIS A 147 -15.64 4.02 0.57
N THR A 148 -16.90 4.46 0.49
CA THR A 148 -17.57 4.85 -0.76
C THR A 148 -18.03 6.31 -0.74
N THR A 149 -17.34 7.16 0.00
CA THR A 149 -17.66 8.58 0.23
C THR A 149 -17.65 9.43 -1.03
N GLY A 150 -16.79 9.08 -1.99
CA GLY A 150 -16.52 9.92 -3.14
C GLY A 150 -15.54 11.06 -2.86
N PHE A 151 -15.00 11.16 -1.66
CA PHE A 151 -14.00 12.18 -1.32
C PHE A 151 -12.74 12.07 -2.17
N GLU A 152 -12.08 13.21 -2.37
CA GLU A 152 -10.69 13.23 -2.80
C GLU A 152 -9.83 12.58 -1.72
N ILE A 153 -8.77 11.84 -2.13
CA ILE A 153 -7.90 11.17 -1.16
C ILE A 153 -7.24 12.18 -0.21
N ARG A 154 -7.34 11.92 1.08
CA ARG A 154 -6.65 12.67 2.13
C ARG A 154 -6.06 11.69 3.14
N ASP A 155 -4.86 11.24 2.86
CA ASP A 155 -4.06 10.47 3.80
C ASP A 155 -3.28 11.37 4.76
N PRO A 156 -2.91 10.87 5.96
CA PRO A 156 -1.98 11.55 6.84
C PRO A 156 -0.70 11.97 6.10
N GLN A 157 -0.25 13.19 6.35
CA GLN A 157 0.94 13.75 5.77
C GLN A 157 2.12 13.64 6.75
N PRO A 158 3.37 13.86 6.32
CA PRO A 158 4.52 13.82 7.21
C PRO A 158 4.39 14.75 8.44
N GLU A 159 3.73 15.90 8.29
CA GLU A 159 3.47 16.83 9.39
C GLU A 159 2.43 16.34 10.40
N ASP A 160 1.68 15.31 10.06
CA ASP A 160 0.74 14.64 10.97
C ASP A 160 1.45 13.64 11.91
N ILE A 161 2.75 13.41 11.69
CA ILE A 161 3.63 12.61 12.55
C ILE A 161 4.66 13.56 13.16
N HIS A 162 4.75 13.60 14.49
CA HIS A 162 5.63 14.53 15.19
C HIS A 162 6.18 13.93 16.50
N THR A 163 7.22 14.58 17.06
CA THR A 163 7.85 14.15 18.33
C THR A 163 7.43 15.02 19.51
N ASP A 164 6.63 16.06 19.31
CA ASP A 164 6.16 16.96 20.36
C ASP A 164 5.03 16.31 21.19
N GLN A 165 5.38 15.91 22.41
CA GLN A 165 4.45 15.31 23.36
C GLN A 165 3.36 16.27 23.83
N GLY A 166 3.63 17.58 23.84
CA GLY A 166 2.69 18.61 24.32
C GLY A 166 1.65 19.03 23.28
N LYS A 167 1.84 18.63 22.04
CA LYS A 167 0.92 18.98 20.95
C LYS A 167 -0.35 18.15 21.02
N TYR A 168 -1.48 18.81 21.18
CA TYR A 168 -2.81 18.20 21.12
C TYR A 168 -3.65 18.88 20.04
N ILE A 169 -4.12 18.13 19.07
CA ILE A 169 -5.00 18.59 18.00
C ILE A 169 -6.27 17.77 18.07
N THR A 170 -7.40 18.46 18.20
CA THR A 170 -8.74 17.83 18.23
C THR A 170 -9.08 17.25 16.86
N MET A 171 -10.04 16.33 16.82
CA MET A 171 -10.57 15.81 15.55
C MET A 171 -11.26 16.94 14.75
N GLU A 172 -11.94 17.87 15.42
CA GLU A 172 -12.64 19.01 14.82
C GLU A 172 -11.65 19.96 14.15
N ASP A 173 -10.62 20.45 14.88
CA ASP A 173 -9.58 21.35 14.32
C ASP A 173 -8.86 20.71 13.12
N TYR A 174 -8.62 19.39 13.21
CA TYR A 174 -8.01 18.68 12.10
C TYR A 174 -8.94 18.56 10.89
N ALA A 175 -10.20 18.20 11.12
CA ALA A 175 -11.20 18.04 10.07
C ALA A 175 -11.50 19.37 9.37
N GLU A 176 -11.70 20.47 10.10
CA GLU A 176 -11.91 21.79 9.52
C GLU A 176 -10.78 22.20 8.56
N LYS A 177 -9.54 21.93 8.96
CA LYS A 177 -8.37 22.30 8.18
C LYS A 177 -8.13 21.41 6.96
N HIS A 178 -8.60 20.16 7.00
CA HIS A 178 -8.20 19.13 6.04
C HIS A 178 -9.38 18.46 5.32
N MET A 179 -10.60 18.95 5.48
CA MET A 179 -11.80 18.36 4.85
C MET A 179 -11.64 18.31 3.33
N PRO A 180 -11.69 17.11 2.72
CA PRO A 180 -11.57 16.96 1.27
C PRO A 180 -12.90 17.27 0.55
N PRO A 181 -12.85 17.72 -0.72
CA PRO A 181 -14.04 17.83 -1.55
C PRO A 181 -14.54 16.45 -1.98
N VAL A 182 -15.81 16.37 -2.37
CA VAL A 182 -16.40 15.21 -3.04
C VAL A 182 -16.11 15.32 -4.52
N VAL A 183 -15.33 14.41 -5.08
CA VAL A 183 -14.89 14.41 -6.47
C VAL A 183 -15.49 13.25 -7.29
N ARG A 184 -16.25 12.38 -6.65
CA ARG A 184 -16.99 11.27 -7.26
C ARG A 184 -18.36 11.14 -6.60
N LYS A 185 -19.35 10.67 -7.35
CA LYS A 185 -20.70 10.45 -6.79
C LYS A 185 -20.62 9.52 -5.57
N PRO A 186 -21.12 9.92 -4.39
CA PRO A 186 -21.15 9.05 -3.22
C PRO A 186 -21.81 7.70 -3.51
N GLY A 187 -21.23 6.63 -3.03
CA GLY A 187 -21.68 5.25 -3.26
C GLY A 187 -21.27 4.65 -4.61
N SER A 188 -20.59 5.38 -5.51
CA SER A 188 -20.26 4.88 -6.84
C SER A 188 -19.01 4.01 -6.92
N ALA A 189 -18.01 4.26 -6.07
CA ALA A 189 -16.74 3.56 -6.14
C ALA A 189 -16.14 3.35 -4.75
N TYR A 190 -15.56 2.18 -4.55
CA TYR A 190 -14.73 1.91 -3.39
C TYR A 190 -13.35 2.56 -3.57
N MET A 191 -12.96 3.30 -2.54
CA MET A 191 -11.61 3.83 -2.37
C MET A 191 -11.33 3.90 -0.88
N TYR A 192 -10.40 3.11 -0.38
CA TYR A 192 -10.00 3.12 1.03
C TYR A 192 -9.67 4.53 1.50
N ASP A 193 -10.35 5.00 2.53
CA ASP A 193 -10.35 6.38 2.96
C ASP A 193 -10.14 6.48 4.48
N ASN A 194 -9.01 7.06 4.88
CA ASN A 194 -8.71 7.29 6.29
C ASN A 194 -9.57 8.40 6.88
N PHE A 195 -9.86 9.45 6.10
CA PHE A 195 -10.62 10.60 6.57
C PHE A 195 -12.06 10.23 6.94
N SER A 196 -12.67 9.28 6.24
CA SER A 196 -14.00 8.76 6.57
C SER A 196 -14.09 8.25 8.01
N PHE A 197 -13.05 7.56 8.50
CA PHE A 197 -13.03 7.04 9.87
C PHE A 197 -12.69 8.10 10.92
N LEU A 198 -12.03 9.18 10.55
CA LEU A 198 -11.95 10.37 11.40
C LEU A 198 -13.37 10.93 11.65
N LEU A 199 -14.15 11.12 10.57
CA LEU A 199 -15.54 11.59 10.67
C LEU A 199 -16.44 10.64 11.49
N LEU A 200 -16.24 9.33 11.37
CA LEU A 200 -16.94 8.34 12.21
C LEU A 200 -16.58 8.50 13.69
N GLY A 201 -15.33 8.78 14.03
CA GLY A 201 -14.94 9.10 15.41
C GLY A 201 -15.61 10.38 15.92
N MET A 202 -15.70 11.42 15.08
CA MET A 202 -16.43 12.65 15.41
C MET A 202 -17.94 12.38 15.61
N ILE A 203 -18.55 11.49 14.81
CA ILE A 203 -19.95 11.06 15.02
C ILE A 203 -20.09 10.41 16.39
N VAL A 204 -19.17 9.53 16.79
CA VAL A 204 -19.20 8.90 18.12
C VAL A 204 -19.15 9.96 19.20
N GLU A 205 -18.22 10.90 19.14
CA GLU A 205 -18.06 11.97 20.12
C GLU A 205 -19.29 12.88 20.21
N ASN A 206 -19.77 13.37 19.07
CA ASN A 206 -20.87 14.33 19.03
C ASN A 206 -22.21 13.73 19.43
N VAL A 207 -22.47 12.48 19.07
CA VAL A 207 -23.75 11.80 19.35
C VAL A 207 -23.81 11.25 20.77
N SER A 208 -22.69 10.77 21.31
CA SER A 208 -22.63 10.29 22.69
C SER A 208 -22.55 11.43 23.71
N GLY A 209 -21.91 12.54 23.33
CA GLY A 209 -21.53 13.63 24.23
C GLY A 209 -20.30 13.31 25.09
N GLU A 210 -19.59 12.24 24.79
CA GLU A 210 -18.37 11.82 25.47
C GLU A 210 -17.16 11.98 24.53
N PRO A 211 -15.98 12.41 25.01
CA PRO A 211 -14.75 12.35 24.19
C PRO A 211 -14.56 10.96 23.59
N PHE A 212 -14.09 10.89 22.35
CA PHE A 212 -13.98 9.61 21.62
C PHE A 212 -13.20 8.55 22.39
N GLU A 213 -12.04 8.90 22.96
CA GLU A 213 -11.22 7.97 23.76
C GLU A 213 -11.92 7.50 25.04
N THR A 214 -12.73 8.36 25.66
CA THR A 214 -13.53 8.00 26.83
C THR A 214 -14.63 7.02 26.45
N TYR A 215 -15.34 7.28 25.35
CA TYR A 215 -16.34 6.37 24.82
C TYR A 215 -15.76 4.98 24.56
N MET A 216 -14.62 4.91 23.86
CA MET A 216 -13.94 3.65 23.57
C MET A 216 -13.55 2.90 24.84
N GLN A 217 -13.05 3.63 25.85
CA GLN A 217 -12.66 3.05 27.13
C GLN A 217 -13.84 2.48 27.89
N GLU A 218 -14.93 3.25 28.03
CA GLU A 218 -16.06 2.88 28.89
C GLU A 218 -17.02 1.89 28.21
N HIS A 219 -17.20 1.97 26.89
CA HIS A 219 -18.21 1.19 26.18
C HIS A 219 -17.69 -0.02 25.44
N ILE A 220 -16.36 -0.12 25.22
CA ILE A 220 -15.75 -1.26 24.52
C ILE A 220 -14.63 -1.92 25.33
N PHE A 221 -13.59 -1.16 25.74
CA PHE A 221 -12.39 -1.77 26.34
C PHE A 221 -12.67 -2.32 27.74
N LYS A 222 -13.25 -1.51 28.60
CA LYS A 222 -13.54 -1.90 29.98
C LYS A 222 -14.56 -3.05 30.09
N PRO A 223 -15.69 -3.06 29.34
CA PRO A 223 -16.62 -4.20 29.36
C PRO A 223 -15.96 -5.51 28.91
N LEU A 224 -15.03 -5.47 27.96
CA LEU A 224 -14.30 -6.66 27.49
C LEU A 224 -13.08 -7.02 28.34
N GLY A 225 -12.71 -6.17 29.32
CA GLY A 225 -11.50 -6.34 30.12
C GLY A 225 -10.19 -6.10 29.33
N MET A 226 -10.24 -5.23 28.33
CA MET A 226 -9.12 -4.82 27.49
C MET A 226 -8.30 -3.71 28.19
N ASN A 227 -7.60 -4.07 29.27
CA ASN A 227 -6.93 -3.11 30.14
C ASN A 227 -5.60 -2.56 29.56
N ASN A 228 -5.11 -3.17 28.51
CA ASN A 228 -3.90 -2.78 27.78
C ASN A 228 -4.25 -2.27 26.35
N SER A 229 -5.35 -1.52 26.26
CA SER A 229 -5.82 -0.91 25.00
C SER A 229 -6.19 0.56 25.21
N SER A 230 -5.77 1.44 24.30
CA SER A 230 -6.05 2.88 24.36
C SER A 230 -5.90 3.53 22.99
N PHE A 231 -6.63 4.64 22.75
CA PHE A 231 -6.37 5.55 21.63
C PHE A 231 -5.40 6.67 21.99
N MET A 232 -4.90 6.68 23.24
CA MET A 232 -3.99 7.70 23.74
C MET A 232 -2.65 7.09 24.16
N LEU A 233 -1.54 7.65 23.65
CA LEU A 233 -0.20 7.28 24.08
C LEU A 233 0.13 7.97 25.43
N ASN A 234 -0.34 7.38 26.52
CA ASN A 234 -0.09 7.84 27.89
C ASN A 234 1.19 7.24 28.48
N GLU A 235 1.54 7.60 29.71
CA GLU A 235 2.77 7.13 30.40
C GLU A 235 2.83 5.61 30.60
N GLN A 236 1.67 4.93 30.72
CA GLN A 236 1.62 3.48 30.78
C GLN A 236 2.07 2.88 29.45
N PHE A 237 1.45 3.35 28.34
CA PHE A 237 1.73 2.81 27.02
C PHE A 237 3.13 3.15 26.51
N LYS A 238 3.72 4.29 26.91
CA LYS A 238 5.13 4.59 26.60
C LYS A 238 6.10 3.53 27.13
N LYS A 239 5.76 2.89 28.24
CA LYS A 239 6.59 1.82 28.84
C LYS A 239 6.32 0.45 28.27
N GLN A 240 5.13 0.22 27.71
CA GLN A 240 4.70 -1.08 27.19
C GLN A 240 4.87 -1.18 25.66
N LEU A 241 5.00 -0.04 24.97
CA LEU A 241 5.06 0.01 23.52
C LEU A 241 6.37 -0.61 23.03
N ALA A 242 6.25 -1.59 22.15
CA ALA A 242 7.40 -2.13 21.44
C ALA A 242 8.09 -1.02 20.63
N THR A 243 9.40 -1.02 20.56
CA THR A 243 10.17 -0.15 19.67
C THR A 243 9.88 -0.54 18.22
N GLY A 244 9.48 0.42 17.39
CA GLY A 244 9.28 0.21 15.95
C GLY A 244 10.61 0.18 15.20
N TYR A 245 10.69 -0.57 14.10
CA TYR A 245 11.90 -0.70 13.30
C TYR A 245 11.62 -0.50 11.81
N ASP A 246 12.59 0.06 11.11
CA ASP A 246 12.57 0.10 9.64
C ASP A 246 13.02 -1.25 9.03
N ALA A 247 13.02 -1.35 7.71
CA ALA A 247 13.43 -2.57 7.00
C ALA A 247 14.91 -2.95 7.21
N ALA A 248 15.75 -2.02 7.65
CA ALA A 248 17.16 -2.24 8.00
C ALA A 248 17.37 -2.52 9.50
N HIS A 249 16.28 -2.75 10.24
CA HIS A 249 16.24 -2.95 11.70
C HIS A 249 16.79 -1.77 12.50
N LYS A 250 16.72 -0.55 11.96
CA LYS A 250 17.00 0.66 12.73
C LYS A 250 15.77 1.07 13.52
N PRO A 251 15.92 1.47 14.79
CA PRO A 251 14.79 1.93 15.55
C PRO A 251 14.17 3.20 14.97
N VAL A 252 12.86 3.24 14.95
CA VAL A 252 12.06 4.43 14.62
C VAL A 252 11.85 5.21 15.91
N ASP A 253 12.15 6.50 15.91
CA ASP A 253 11.92 7.38 17.04
C ASP A 253 10.45 7.34 17.48
N MET A 254 10.21 7.50 18.79
CA MET A 254 8.86 7.58 19.32
C MET A 254 8.15 8.80 18.75
N TYR A 255 6.96 8.62 18.20
CA TYR A 255 6.20 9.66 17.55
C TYR A 255 4.75 9.74 18.05
N TYR A 256 4.14 10.89 17.82
CA TYR A 256 2.74 11.20 18.07
C TYR A 256 2.03 11.46 16.73
N LEU A 257 0.70 11.38 16.73
CA LEU A 257 -0.12 11.46 15.52
C LEU A 257 -1.12 12.62 15.63
N ASN A 258 -1.47 13.22 14.49
CA ASN A 258 -2.55 14.19 14.37
C ASN A 258 -3.72 13.59 13.55
N PRO A 259 -4.97 13.81 13.99
CA PRO A 259 -5.35 14.39 15.29
C PRO A 259 -4.91 13.50 16.44
N THR A 260 -4.87 14.03 17.68
CA THR A 260 -4.36 13.29 18.84
C THR A 260 -5.24 12.08 19.19
N PRO A 261 -6.58 12.17 19.32
CA PRO A 261 -7.44 11.01 19.18
C PRO A 261 -7.56 10.68 17.70
N MET A 262 -7.03 9.53 17.28
CA MET A 262 -6.98 9.14 15.87
C MET A 262 -7.84 7.88 15.62
N PRO A 263 -9.17 8.02 15.40
CA PRO A 263 -10.09 6.90 15.25
C PRO A 263 -9.73 5.95 14.11
N GLN A 264 -9.13 6.49 13.05
CA GLN A 264 -8.75 5.76 11.85
C GLN A 264 -7.49 4.90 12.01
N GLY A 265 -6.69 5.06 13.10
CA GLY A 265 -5.41 4.35 13.16
C GLY A 265 -4.58 4.51 14.45
N GLY A 266 -5.06 5.23 15.46
CA GLY A 266 -4.25 5.60 16.64
C GLY A 266 -4.25 4.59 17.78
N MET A 267 -4.98 3.49 17.70
CA MET A 267 -5.11 2.54 18.80
C MET A 267 -3.78 1.81 19.08
N LEU A 268 -3.49 1.70 20.37
CA LEU A 268 -2.45 0.84 20.93
C LEU A 268 -3.13 -0.34 21.62
N SER A 269 -2.58 -1.55 21.46
CA SER A 269 -3.15 -2.74 22.11
C SER A 269 -2.13 -3.87 22.21
N THR A 270 -2.50 -4.91 22.96
CA THR A 270 -1.80 -6.17 23.06
C THR A 270 -2.56 -7.28 22.30
N ALA A 271 -1.90 -8.38 21.98
CA ALA A 271 -2.57 -9.53 21.34
C ALA A 271 -3.66 -10.12 22.25
N GLU A 272 -3.40 -10.20 23.58
CA GLU A 272 -4.40 -10.68 24.54
C GLU A 272 -5.70 -9.86 24.48
N ASP A 273 -5.58 -8.53 24.46
CA ASP A 273 -6.75 -7.65 24.45
C ASP A 273 -7.53 -7.75 23.14
N ILE A 274 -6.84 -7.79 21.99
CA ILE A 274 -7.51 -8.02 20.70
C ILE A 274 -8.19 -9.40 20.69
N GLY A 275 -7.59 -10.42 21.32
CA GLY A 275 -8.23 -11.74 21.49
C GLY A 275 -9.57 -11.67 22.25
N LYS A 276 -9.69 -10.78 23.24
CA LYS A 276 -10.95 -10.56 23.98
C LYS A 276 -12.04 -9.96 23.08
N PHE A 277 -11.67 -8.99 22.23
CA PHE A 277 -12.58 -8.44 21.22
C PHE A 277 -13.00 -9.50 20.20
N MET A 278 -12.03 -10.31 19.74
CA MET A 278 -12.31 -11.38 18.77
C MET A 278 -13.30 -12.41 19.34
N ILE A 279 -13.16 -12.78 20.61
CA ILE A 279 -14.12 -13.67 21.29
C ILE A 279 -15.51 -13.05 21.29
N ALA A 280 -15.61 -11.76 21.67
CA ALA A 280 -16.90 -11.06 21.69
C ALA A 280 -17.53 -11.02 20.29
N PHE A 281 -16.76 -10.63 19.27
CA PHE A 281 -17.27 -10.53 17.91
C PHE A 281 -17.76 -11.87 17.36
N LEU A 282 -16.98 -12.96 17.53
CA LEU A 282 -17.36 -14.31 17.10
C LEU A 282 -18.48 -14.94 17.93
N ASN A 283 -18.78 -14.40 19.10
CA ASN A 283 -19.86 -14.85 19.98
C ASN A 283 -21.01 -13.83 20.03
N ASP A 284 -21.48 -13.42 18.84
CA ASP A 284 -22.63 -12.54 18.66
C ASP A 284 -22.56 -11.22 19.48
N GLY A 285 -21.35 -10.65 19.60
CA GLY A 285 -21.07 -9.38 20.29
C GLY A 285 -20.92 -9.48 21.80
N LYS A 286 -20.78 -10.72 22.34
CA LYS A 286 -20.78 -10.99 23.77
C LYS A 286 -19.50 -11.71 24.24
N LYS A 287 -18.89 -11.21 25.31
CA LYS A 287 -17.86 -11.92 26.06
C LYS A 287 -18.26 -12.01 27.53
N ASP A 288 -18.22 -13.22 28.09
CA ASP A 288 -18.72 -13.51 29.46
C ASP A 288 -20.16 -13.02 29.63
N ASN A 289 -20.42 -12.11 30.55
CA ASN A 289 -21.74 -11.51 30.77
C ASN A 289 -21.90 -10.12 30.15
N GLN A 290 -20.90 -9.66 29.38
CA GLN A 290 -20.90 -8.31 28.79
C GLN A 290 -21.26 -8.38 27.31
N GLN A 291 -22.31 -7.68 26.93
CA GLN A 291 -22.78 -7.52 25.56
C GLN A 291 -22.34 -6.15 25.05
N ILE A 292 -21.46 -6.08 24.05
CA ILE A 292 -21.03 -4.81 23.44
C ILE A 292 -21.76 -4.51 22.14
N LEU A 293 -22.23 -5.53 21.42
CA LEU A 293 -23.02 -5.43 20.19
C LEU A 293 -24.12 -6.50 20.20
N GLN A 294 -25.27 -6.18 19.62
CA GLN A 294 -26.33 -7.18 19.45
C GLN A 294 -25.99 -8.19 18.34
N PRO A 295 -26.50 -9.42 18.39
CA PRO A 295 -26.23 -10.43 17.36
C PRO A 295 -26.57 -9.98 15.95
N ALA A 296 -27.66 -9.24 15.76
CA ALA A 296 -28.07 -8.70 14.46
C ALA A 296 -27.06 -7.68 13.91
N THR A 297 -26.43 -6.90 14.79
CA THR A 297 -25.42 -5.92 14.43
C THR A 297 -24.12 -6.60 14.01
N VAL A 298 -23.67 -7.59 14.77
CA VAL A 298 -22.47 -8.39 14.37
C VAL A 298 -22.70 -9.01 12.98
N LYS A 299 -23.86 -9.63 12.75
CA LYS A 299 -24.22 -10.18 11.44
C LYS A 299 -24.24 -9.13 10.34
N SER A 300 -24.69 -7.90 10.66
CA SER A 300 -24.65 -6.77 9.72
C SER A 300 -23.23 -6.33 9.40
N MET A 301 -22.34 -6.32 10.40
CA MET A 301 -20.92 -5.99 10.25
C MET A 301 -20.11 -7.05 9.49
N GLU A 302 -20.53 -8.29 9.49
CA GLU A 302 -19.91 -9.37 8.71
C GLU A 302 -20.26 -9.32 7.22
N GLN A 303 -21.35 -8.65 6.83
CA GLN A 303 -21.83 -8.66 5.46
C GLN A 303 -21.06 -7.67 4.59
N TYR A 304 -20.62 -8.11 3.41
CA TYR A 304 -20.08 -7.21 2.39
C TYR A 304 -21.15 -6.23 1.92
N ARG A 305 -20.81 -4.96 1.89
CA ARG A 305 -21.72 -3.84 1.58
C ARG A 305 -21.38 -3.15 0.27
N SER A 306 -20.14 -3.27 -0.17
CA SER A 306 -19.69 -2.80 -1.47
C SER A 306 -19.00 -3.90 -2.23
N SER A 307 -19.16 -3.90 -3.54
CA SER A 307 -18.47 -4.78 -4.47
C SER A 307 -18.57 -4.26 -5.90
N ILE A 308 -17.53 -4.45 -6.69
CA ILE A 308 -17.60 -4.24 -8.13
C ILE A 308 -18.27 -5.44 -8.80
N HIS A 309 -18.04 -6.62 -8.27
CA HIS A 309 -18.61 -7.90 -8.71
C HIS A 309 -18.84 -8.80 -7.47
N PRO A 310 -19.86 -9.70 -7.44
CA PRO A 310 -20.09 -10.57 -6.29
C PRO A 310 -18.89 -11.41 -5.86
N LEU A 311 -18.03 -11.80 -6.81
CA LEU A 311 -16.78 -12.54 -6.54
C LEU A 311 -15.59 -11.63 -6.16
N LEU A 312 -15.77 -10.30 -6.21
CA LEU A 312 -14.79 -9.30 -5.80
C LEU A 312 -15.44 -8.30 -4.84
N PRO A 313 -15.79 -8.73 -3.62
CA PRO A 313 -16.30 -7.85 -2.59
C PRO A 313 -15.20 -6.87 -2.13
N ASP A 314 -15.60 -5.72 -1.61
CA ASP A 314 -14.68 -4.68 -1.12
C ASP A 314 -14.65 -4.64 0.40
N SER A 315 -15.74 -4.19 1.02
CA SER A 315 -15.79 -3.91 2.44
C SER A 315 -17.12 -4.28 3.09
N THR A 316 -17.04 -4.51 4.39
CA THR A 316 -18.17 -4.57 5.32
C THR A 316 -18.22 -3.28 6.14
N TYR A 317 -18.94 -3.24 7.27
CA TYR A 317 -18.83 -2.14 8.22
C TYR A 317 -17.57 -2.33 9.10
N GLY A 318 -16.46 -1.71 8.67
CA GLY A 318 -15.17 -1.70 9.40
C GLY A 318 -14.18 -2.81 9.05
N PHE A 319 -14.54 -3.73 8.15
CA PHE A 319 -13.62 -4.75 7.63
C PHE A 319 -13.56 -4.72 6.11
N GLU A 320 -12.60 -5.42 5.55
CA GLU A 320 -12.34 -5.55 4.12
C GLU A 320 -12.32 -7.02 3.70
N ALA A 321 -12.50 -7.25 2.40
CA ALA A 321 -12.25 -8.55 1.80
C ALA A 321 -10.74 -8.84 1.78
N PRO A 322 -10.31 -10.10 1.85
CA PRO A 322 -8.92 -10.46 1.67
C PRO A 322 -8.44 -10.14 0.25
N PHE A 323 -7.22 -9.60 0.14
CA PHE A 323 -6.70 -9.09 -1.14
C PHE A 323 -6.26 -10.17 -2.13
N GLN A 324 -5.84 -11.35 -1.69
CA GLN A 324 -5.01 -12.21 -2.54
C GLN A 324 -5.35 -13.71 -2.48
N LEU A 325 -6.61 -14.10 -2.29
CA LEU A 325 -6.93 -15.51 -2.39
C LEU A 325 -7.94 -15.76 -3.52
N PRO A 326 -7.55 -16.48 -4.58
CA PRO A 326 -8.52 -17.08 -5.48
C PRO A 326 -9.39 -18.03 -4.68
N GLY A 327 -10.69 -17.93 -4.79
CA GLY A 327 -11.63 -18.81 -4.13
C GLY A 327 -12.37 -18.27 -2.92
N ALA A 328 -12.08 -17.06 -2.46
CA ALA A 328 -12.93 -16.34 -1.51
C ALA A 328 -14.31 -15.94 -2.10
N GLY A 329 -14.63 -16.46 -3.28
CA GLY A 329 -15.90 -16.23 -3.97
C GLY A 329 -17.10 -16.74 -3.19
N SER A 330 -18.04 -15.88 -3.05
CA SER A 330 -19.47 -15.94 -2.70
C SER A 330 -20.01 -16.90 -1.62
N SER A 331 -19.37 -18.00 -1.32
CA SER A 331 -19.86 -18.94 -0.29
C SER A 331 -19.05 -18.96 1.01
N SER A 332 -17.85 -18.37 1.00
CA SER A 332 -16.92 -18.44 2.14
C SER A 332 -16.49 -17.05 2.56
N LYS A 333 -17.08 -16.54 3.63
CA LYS A 333 -16.76 -15.20 4.14
C LYS A 333 -15.50 -15.24 4.99
N VAL A 334 -14.46 -14.63 4.50
CA VAL A 334 -13.30 -14.20 5.30
C VAL A 334 -13.32 -12.67 5.32
N ILE A 335 -13.39 -12.08 6.50
CA ILE A 335 -13.31 -10.63 6.67
C ILE A 335 -12.00 -10.27 7.34
N THR A 336 -11.35 -9.20 6.90
CA THR A 336 -10.00 -8.86 7.30
C THR A 336 -9.85 -7.39 7.66
N LYS A 337 -8.81 -7.06 8.40
CA LYS A 337 -8.35 -5.69 8.57
C LYS A 337 -6.84 -5.66 8.74
N ALA A 338 -6.16 -5.02 7.80
CA ALA A 338 -4.74 -4.75 7.89
C ALA A 338 -4.48 -3.37 8.51
N GLY A 339 -3.32 -3.19 9.11
CA GLY A 339 -2.89 -1.91 9.64
C GLY A 339 -1.39 -1.71 9.48
N ASP A 340 -0.99 -0.49 9.06
CA ASP A 340 0.40 -0.07 8.97
C ASP A 340 0.59 1.35 9.46
N LEU A 341 1.62 1.55 10.26
CA LEU A 341 2.21 2.81 10.65
C LEU A 341 3.74 2.65 10.62
N SER A 342 4.48 3.76 10.66
CA SER A 342 5.94 3.70 10.65
C SER A 342 6.46 2.77 11.76
N GLY A 343 7.17 1.72 11.38
CA GLY A 343 7.72 0.72 12.30
C GLY A 343 6.73 -0.30 12.85
N TYR A 344 5.47 -0.33 12.41
CA TYR A 344 4.47 -1.28 12.93
C TYR A 344 3.53 -1.78 11.84
N SER A 345 3.20 -3.06 11.92
CA SER A 345 2.17 -3.68 11.08
C SER A 345 1.27 -4.60 11.91
N SER A 346 0.04 -4.75 11.46
CA SER A 346 -0.94 -5.65 12.08
C SER A 346 -1.86 -6.27 11.05
N TYR A 347 -2.48 -7.38 11.42
CA TYR A 347 -3.49 -8.04 10.62
C TYR A 347 -4.48 -8.79 11.49
N LEU A 348 -5.75 -8.50 11.30
CA LEU A 348 -6.88 -9.17 11.93
C LEU A 348 -7.69 -9.85 10.83
N PHE A 349 -8.03 -11.12 10.99
CA PHE A 349 -8.99 -11.77 10.11
C PHE A 349 -9.91 -12.72 10.86
N PHE A 350 -11.12 -12.85 10.36
CA PHE A 350 -12.12 -13.78 10.84
C PHE A 350 -12.59 -14.70 9.72
N ILE A 351 -12.89 -15.92 10.11
CA ILE A 351 -13.66 -16.91 9.33
C ILE A 351 -14.91 -17.22 10.14
N PRO A 352 -15.97 -16.38 10.04
CA PRO A 352 -17.14 -16.49 10.93
C PRO A 352 -17.82 -17.85 10.88
N GLU A 353 -17.95 -18.46 9.70
CA GLU A 353 -18.52 -19.80 9.53
C GLU A 353 -17.75 -20.90 10.26
N GLN A 354 -16.48 -20.67 10.52
CA GLN A 354 -15.60 -21.55 11.28
C GLN A 354 -15.42 -21.12 12.73
N ASN A 355 -16.13 -20.10 13.17
CA ASN A 355 -15.98 -19.48 14.49
C ASN A 355 -14.49 -19.31 14.87
N THR A 356 -13.71 -18.76 13.92
CA THR A 356 -12.25 -18.63 14.01
C THR A 356 -11.83 -17.21 13.73
N GLY A 357 -10.88 -16.71 14.54
CA GLY A 357 -10.24 -15.43 14.34
C GLY A 357 -8.74 -15.51 14.62
N VAL A 358 -7.97 -14.73 13.91
CA VAL A 358 -6.51 -14.60 14.09
C VAL A 358 -6.14 -13.14 14.08
N PHE A 359 -5.31 -12.75 15.03
CA PHE A 359 -4.68 -11.44 15.06
C PHE A 359 -3.17 -11.58 15.16
N LEU A 360 -2.47 -10.82 14.33
CA LEU A 360 -1.02 -10.67 14.33
C LEU A 360 -0.67 -9.20 14.41
N THR A 361 0.33 -8.85 15.22
CA THR A 361 0.98 -7.54 15.19
C THR A 361 2.49 -7.69 15.33
N TYR A 362 3.25 -6.80 14.70
CA TYR A 362 4.71 -6.83 14.72
C TYR A 362 5.32 -5.45 14.56
N ASN A 363 6.51 -5.26 15.10
CA ASN A 363 7.19 -3.97 15.19
C ASN A 363 8.14 -3.69 14.02
N GLN A 364 7.70 -4.00 12.82
CA GLN A 364 8.36 -3.71 11.55
C GLN A 364 7.31 -3.65 10.45
N ASN A 365 7.56 -2.91 9.36
CA ASN A 365 6.74 -3.01 8.17
C ASN A 365 7.25 -4.16 7.28
N GLY A 366 6.35 -4.98 6.75
CA GLY A 366 6.76 -6.10 5.91
C GLY A 366 5.65 -7.10 5.56
N ALA A 367 6.03 -8.15 4.83
CA ALA A 367 5.12 -9.14 4.24
C ALA A 367 4.61 -10.21 5.23
N LEU A 368 5.04 -10.20 6.50
CA LEU A 368 4.76 -11.27 7.49
C LEU A 368 3.26 -11.64 7.56
N ARG A 369 2.38 -10.63 7.54
CA ARG A 369 0.93 -10.84 7.59
C ARG A 369 0.39 -11.65 6.41
N ASN A 370 0.91 -11.39 5.20
CA ASN A 370 0.47 -12.11 4.00
C ASN A 370 0.96 -13.56 4.03
N LEU A 371 2.20 -13.77 4.46
CA LEU A 371 2.78 -15.10 4.65
C LEU A 371 1.98 -15.91 5.69
N LEU A 372 1.67 -15.30 6.85
CA LEU A 372 0.89 -15.96 7.89
C LEU A 372 -0.52 -16.32 7.40
N TYR A 373 -1.20 -15.37 6.76
CA TYR A 373 -2.55 -15.58 6.27
C TYR A 373 -2.62 -16.73 5.28
N GLN A 374 -1.77 -16.73 4.26
CA GLN A 374 -1.71 -17.78 3.25
C GLN A 374 -1.38 -19.14 3.87
N ALA A 375 -0.34 -19.22 4.70
CA ALA A 375 0.06 -20.46 5.35
C ALA A 375 -1.02 -20.99 6.28
N PHE A 376 -1.70 -20.14 7.05
CA PHE A 376 -2.77 -20.51 7.97
C PHE A 376 -3.99 -21.07 7.23
N ILE A 377 -4.42 -20.39 6.15
CA ILE A 377 -5.54 -20.84 5.33
C ILE A 377 -5.20 -22.17 4.64
N GLN A 378 -4.01 -22.32 4.09
CA GLN A 378 -3.60 -23.57 3.45
C GLN A 378 -3.53 -24.75 4.41
N GLU A 379 -3.05 -24.55 5.64
CA GLU A 379 -2.92 -25.61 6.63
C GLU A 379 -4.26 -26.06 7.20
N PHE A 380 -5.10 -25.10 7.62
CA PHE A 380 -6.31 -25.41 8.39
C PHE A 380 -7.61 -25.33 7.59
N PHE A 381 -7.64 -24.51 6.55
CA PHE A 381 -8.85 -24.19 5.79
C PHE A 381 -8.62 -24.16 4.28
N PRO A 382 -8.00 -25.19 3.68
CA PRO A 382 -7.62 -25.20 2.26
C PRO A 382 -8.80 -25.03 1.30
N GLN A 383 -10.03 -25.31 1.76
CA GLN A 383 -11.24 -25.06 0.97
C GLN A 383 -11.42 -23.58 0.60
N TYR A 384 -10.90 -22.64 1.40
CA TYR A 384 -10.97 -21.20 1.12
C TYR A 384 -9.88 -20.73 0.14
N ALA A 385 -8.87 -21.54 -0.11
CA ALA A 385 -7.83 -21.28 -1.09
C ALA A 385 -8.09 -21.92 -2.47
N LYS A 386 -9.18 -22.70 -2.61
CA LYS A 386 -9.50 -23.36 -3.88
C LYS A 386 -9.96 -22.34 -4.92
N PRO A 387 -9.46 -22.44 -6.18
CA PRO A 387 -9.95 -21.61 -7.29
C PRO A 387 -11.47 -21.78 -7.49
N VAL A 388 -12.13 -20.68 -7.82
CA VAL A 388 -13.54 -20.72 -8.23
C VAL A 388 -13.65 -21.52 -9.52
N GLN A 389 -14.59 -22.45 -9.56
CA GLN A 389 -14.90 -23.19 -10.79
C GLN A 389 -16.00 -22.45 -11.54
N PHE A 390 -15.69 -21.96 -12.73
CA PHE A 390 -16.65 -21.33 -13.60
C PHE A 390 -17.32 -22.38 -14.48
N LYS A 391 -18.58 -22.13 -14.85
CA LYS A 391 -19.22 -22.83 -15.94
C LYS A 391 -18.55 -22.42 -17.24
N GLU A 392 -18.68 -23.28 -18.26
CA GLU A 392 -18.22 -22.92 -19.60
C GLU A 392 -18.87 -21.59 -20.03
N TYR A 393 -18.04 -20.63 -20.39
CA TYR A 393 -18.46 -19.29 -20.80
C TYR A 393 -17.95 -19.02 -22.24
N THR A 394 -18.82 -18.52 -23.09
CA THR A 394 -18.43 -18.11 -24.44
C THR A 394 -17.93 -16.68 -24.39
N PRO A 395 -16.63 -16.41 -24.60
CA PRO A 395 -16.09 -15.06 -24.53
C PRO A 395 -16.76 -14.14 -25.53
N GLN A 396 -16.89 -12.87 -25.17
CA GLN A 396 -17.39 -11.82 -26.04
C GLN A 396 -16.42 -11.57 -27.21
N SER A 397 -16.94 -11.01 -28.29
CA SER A 397 -16.13 -10.63 -29.46
C SER A 397 -15.13 -9.51 -29.10
N ALA A 398 -14.08 -9.40 -29.93
CA ALA A 398 -13.10 -8.31 -29.79
C ALA A 398 -13.79 -6.92 -29.88
N GLU A 399 -14.80 -6.77 -30.72
CA GLU A 399 -15.56 -5.51 -30.83
C GLU A 399 -16.30 -5.15 -29.55
N GLU A 400 -16.92 -6.13 -28.88
CA GLU A 400 -17.58 -5.92 -27.59
C GLU A 400 -16.60 -5.62 -26.48
N LEU A 401 -15.41 -6.25 -26.49
CA LEU A 401 -14.36 -6.05 -25.50
C LEU A 401 -13.68 -4.68 -25.63
N GLN A 402 -13.73 -4.03 -26.81
CA GLN A 402 -13.18 -2.67 -27.01
C GLN A 402 -13.74 -1.63 -26.03
N ARG A 403 -14.94 -1.87 -25.46
CA ARG A 403 -15.48 -0.99 -24.42
C ARG A 403 -14.58 -0.84 -23.20
N PHE A 404 -13.72 -1.81 -22.95
CA PHE A 404 -12.75 -1.78 -21.83
C PHE A 404 -11.42 -1.15 -22.21
N ASN A 405 -11.09 -0.99 -23.49
CA ASN A 405 -9.82 -0.42 -23.93
C ASN A 405 -9.62 1.00 -23.41
N GLY A 406 -8.41 1.29 -22.96
CA GLY A 406 -8.00 2.61 -22.48
C GLY A 406 -7.13 2.55 -21.26
N PHE A 407 -6.84 3.72 -20.72
CA PHE A 407 -6.07 3.86 -19.48
C PHE A 407 -6.99 3.93 -18.27
N TYR A 408 -6.55 3.34 -17.18
CA TYR A 408 -7.25 3.31 -15.90
C TYR A 408 -6.31 3.85 -14.83
N ALA A 409 -6.66 4.96 -14.20
CA ALA A 409 -5.92 5.53 -13.09
C ALA A 409 -6.53 5.10 -11.75
N ASP A 410 -5.69 4.62 -10.84
CA ASP A 410 -6.11 4.26 -9.49
C ASP A 410 -6.68 5.48 -8.76
N LEU A 411 -7.79 5.29 -8.03
CA LEU A 411 -8.48 6.38 -7.34
C LEU A 411 -7.70 6.91 -6.14
N ARG A 412 -6.85 6.07 -5.56
CA ARG A 412 -6.07 6.39 -4.35
C ARG A 412 -4.64 6.80 -4.70
N ILE A 413 -4.04 6.11 -5.67
CA ILE A 413 -2.66 6.32 -6.13
C ILE A 413 -2.71 6.70 -7.61
N SER A 414 -2.98 7.96 -7.92
CA SER A 414 -3.23 8.43 -9.28
C SER A 414 -2.09 8.15 -10.26
N ALA A 415 -0.86 8.01 -9.77
CA ALA A 415 0.32 7.62 -10.57
C ALA A 415 0.30 6.14 -10.98
N LEU A 416 -0.52 5.30 -10.34
CA LEU A 416 -0.69 3.90 -10.69
C LEU A 416 -1.71 3.80 -11.83
N ILE A 417 -1.19 3.57 -13.02
CA ILE A 417 -1.96 3.55 -14.26
C ILE A 417 -1.80 2.20 -14.93
N SER A 418 -2.93 1.60 -15.29
CA SER A 418 -2.98 0.39 -16.11
C SER A 418 -3.54 0.72 -17.48
N LYS A 419 -3.06 0.06 -18.52
CA LYS A 419 -3.62 0.14 -19.87
C LYS A 419 -4.29 -1.17 -20.21
N LEU A 420 -5.53 -1.11 -20.67
CA LEU A 420 -6.24 -2.25 -21.24
C LEU A 420 -6.32 -2.12 -22.75
N GLN A 421 -6.12 -3.23 -23.43
CA GLN A 421 -6.27 -3.33 -24.89
C GLN A 421 -6.79 -4.70 -25.27
N THR A 422 -7.60 -4.75 -26.34
CA THR A 422 -7.96 -6.01 -27.00
C THR A 422 -6.75 -6.52 -27.76
N ASP A 423 -6.48 -7.82 -27.65
CA ASP A 423 -5.45 -8.49 -28.44
C ASP A 423 -5.95 -8.59 -29.89
N GLU A 424 -5.18 -8.02 -30.83
CA GLU A 424 -5.52 -8.04 -32.25
C GLU A 424 -5.34 -9.44 -32.89
N GLU A 425 -4.47 -10.29 -32.30
CA GLU A 425 -4.18 -11.64 -32.82
C GLU A 425 -5.18 -12.69 -32.31
N THR A 426 -5.64 -12.53 -31.06
CA THR A 426 -6.63 -13.42 -30.46
C THR A 426 -7.93 -12.64 -30.23
N SER A 427 -8.87 -12.74 -31.17
CA SER A 427 -10.08 -11.93 -31.29
C SER A 427 -11.05 -11.92 -30.09
N SER A 428 -10.67 -12.44 -28.93
CA SER A 428 -11.53 -12.57 -27.74
C SER A 428 -10.79 -12.43 -26.39
N GLN A 429 -9.60 -11.80 -26.38
CA GLN A 429 -8.85 -11.58 -25.14
C GLN A 429 -8.56 -10.10 -24.88
N LEU A 430 -8.57 -9.71 -23.60
CA LEU A 430 -8.04 -8.45 -23.14
C LEU A 430 -6.63 -8.67 -22.60
N SER A 431 -5.73 -7.70 -22.85
CA SER A 431 -4.48 -7.57 -22.13
C SER A 431 -4.56 -6.41 -21.15
N ILE A 432 -4.01 -6.58 -19.95
CA ILE A 432 -3.72 -5.50 -19.01
C ILE A 432 -2.20 -5.28 -18.97
N ILE A 433 -1.80 -4.04 -19.09
CA ILE A 433 -0.39 -3.62 -19.07
C ILE A 433 -0.20 -2.65 -17.91
N ASP A 434 0.75 -2.93 -17.04
CA ASP A 434 1.08 -2.10 -15.89
C ASP A 434 2.61 -2.03 -15.67
N PRO A 435 3.10 -1.03 -14.91
CA PRO A 435 4.53 -0.83 -14.72
C PRO A 435 5.22 -1.89 -13.84
N TYR A 436 4.47 -2.72 -13.09
CA TYR A 436 5.04 -3.72 -12.19
C TYR A 436 5.19 -5.09 -12.83
N LEU A 437 4.10 -5.60 -13.41
CA LEU A 437 4.06 -6.96 -13.99
C LEU A 437 4.21 -6.96 -15.51
N GLY A 438 4.08 -5.80 -16.15
CA GLY A 438 4.08 -5.68 -17.61
C GLY A 438 2.75 -6.13 -18.23
N GLU A 439 2.81 -6.73 -19.42
CA GLU A 439 1.63 -7.20 -20.14
C GLU A 439 1.18 -8.57 -19.63
N ARG A 440 -0.10 -8.70 -19.31
CA ARG A 440 -0.74 -9.93 -18.86
C ARG A 440 -2.06 -10.14 -19.58
N LYS A 441 -2.42 -11.38 -19.86
CA LYS A 441 -3.68 -11.73 -20.53
C LYS A 441 -4.79 -11.96 -19.52
N LEU A 442 -5.97 -11.46 -19.84
CA LEU A 442 -7.20 -11.58 -19.08
C LEU A 442 -8.17 -12.49 -19.80
N ILE A 443 -8.49 -13.64 -19.21
CA ILE A 443 -9.44 -14.62 -19.74
C ILE A 443 -10.83 -14.28 -19.19
N GLN A 444 -11.79 -14.03 -20.07
CA GLN A 444 -13.16 -13.72 -19.68
C GLN A 444 -13.87 -14.96 -19.12
N VAL A 445 -14.46 -14.84 -17.94
CA VAL A 445 -15.20 -15.91 -17.25
C VAL A 445 -16.66 -15.56 -16.98
N GLU A 446 -17.02 -14.27 -17.06
CA GLU A 446 -18.39 -13.72 -17.06
C GLU A 446 -18.37 -12.38 -17.80
N ASP A 447 -19.52 -11.74 -18.06
CA ASP A 447 -19.64 -10.51 -18.88
C ASP A 447 -18.65 -9.39 -18.51
N ASN A 448 -18.44 -9.16 -17.24
CA ASN A 448 -17.58 -8.11 -16.72
C ASN A 448 -16.51 -8.62 -15.74
N LEU A 449 -16.27 -9.96 -15.75
CA LEU A 449 -15.30 -10.62 -14.90
C LEU A 449 -14.29 -11.39 -15.74
N PHE A 450 -13.02 -11.22 -15.41
CA PHE A 450 -11.89 -11.85 -16.06
C PHE A 450 -10.96 -12.49 -15.02
N THR A 451 -10.22 -13.51 -15.44
CA THR A 451 -9.13 -14.12 -14.68
C THR A 451 -7.81 -13.76 -15.32
N ASP A 452 -6.86 -13.30 -14.54
CA ASP A 452 -5.48 -13.07 -15.00
C ASP A 452 -4.77 -14.40 -15.20
N GLU A 453 -4.22 -14.65 -16.40
CA GLU A 453 -3.56 -15.90 -16.75
C GLU A 453 -2.30 -16.18 -15.92
N LEU A 454 -1.58 -15.11 -15.54
CA LEU A 454 -0.34 -15.22 -14.77
C LEU A 454 -0.60 -15.39 -13.27
N THR A 455 -1.50 -14.59 -12.71
CA THR A 455 -1.70 -14.50 -11.26
C THR A 455 -2.90 -15.31 -10.75
N GLY A 456 -3.82 -15.71 -11.65
CA GLY A 456 -5.09 -16.33 -11.31
C GLY A 456 -6.08 -15.40 -10.57
N GLN A 457 -5.74 -14.12 -10.43
CA GLN A 457 -6.58 -13.12 -9.78
C GLN A 457 -7.71 -12.65 -10.68
N PHE A 458 -8.77 -12.13 -10.09
CA PHE A 458 -9.88 -11.57 -10.83
C PHE A 458 -9.66 -10.11 -11.20
N THR A 459 -10.08 -9.75 -12.39
CA THR A 459 -10.27 -8.35 -12.82
C THR A 459 -11.74 -8.16 -13.18
N ALA A 460 -12.39 -7.18 -12.58
CA ALA A 460 -13.78 -6.88 -12.86
C ALA A 460 -14.00 -5.42 -13.25
N PHE A 461 -15.06 -5.21 -14.04
CA PHE A 461 -15.46 -3.90 -14.52
C PHE A 461 -16.90 -3.57 -14.16
N LYS A 462 -17.15 -2.28 -13.93
CA LYS A 462 -18.50 -1.74 -13.74
C LYS A 462 -18.62 -0.42 -14.48
N THR A 463 -19.58 -0.37 -15.40
CA THR A 463 -19.92 0.85 -16.14
C THR A 463 -21.25 1.39 -15.64
N TYR A 464 -21.28 2.67 -15.31
CA TYR A 464 -22.46 3.40 -14.86
C TYR A 464 -23.21 4.03 -16.06
N GLU A 465 -24.45 4.47 -15.84
CA GLU A 465 -25.30 5.09 -16.86
C GLU A 465 -24.70 6.35 -17.47
N ASP A 466 -23.88 7.08 -16.73
CA ASP A 466 -23.15 8.26 -17.21
C ASP A 466 -21.91 7.92 -18.07
N GLY A 467 -21.68 6.63 -18.32
CA GLY A 467 -20.54 6.11 -19.08
C GLY A 467 -19.26 5.97 -18.26
N THR A 468 -19.24 6.36 -16.98
CA THR A 468 -18.09 6.16 -16.12
C THR A 468 -17.84 4.68 -15.90
N THR A 469 -16.64 4.22 -16.22
CA THR A 469 -16.22 2.82 -16.03
C THR A 469 -15.13 2.75 -14.96
N TYR A 470 -15.32 1.84 -14.03
CA TYR A 470 -14.34 1.46 -13.03
C TYR A 470 -13.86 0.03 -13.27
N MET A 471 -12.61 -0.21 -12.90
CA MET A 471 -11.98 -1.51 -12.85
C MET A 471 -11.52 -1.79 -11.43
N ARG A 472 -11.62 -3.03 -10.99
CA ARG A 472 -10.90 -3.54 -9.84
C ARG A 472 -10.04 -4.73 -10.25
N GLU A 473 -8.78 -4.62 -10.00
CA GLU A 473 -7.79 -5.67 -10.07
C GLU A 473 -7.05 -5.67 -8.73
N PRO A 474 -7.33 -6.61 -7.81
CA PRO A 474 -6.87 -6.52 -6.43
C PRO A 474 -5.37 -6.53 -6.25
N TYR A 475 -4.63 -7.01 -7.23
CA TYR A 475 -3.17 -7.04 -7.19
C TYR A 475 -2.54 -5.65 -7.37
N LEU A 476 -3.07 -4.87 -8.32
CA LEU A 476 -2.62 -3.50 -8.59
C LEU A 476 -3.36 -2.49 -7.71
N ASN A 477 -4.66 -2.70 -7.52
CA ASN A 477 -5.55 -1.76 -6.87
C ASN A 477 -6.15 -2.33 -5.58
N PRO A 478 -5.32 -2.74 -4.60
CA PRO A 478 -5.83 -3.40 -3.39
C PRO A 478 -6.71 -2.48 -2.54
N PHE A 479 -6.53 -1.15 -2.64
CA PHE A 479 -7.19 -0.15 -1.81
C PHE A 479 -8.30 0.63 -2.52
N GLY A 480 -8.65 0.27 -3.75
CA GLY A 480 -9.67 1.00 -4.45
C GLY A 480 -9.90 0.50 -5.87
N TYR A 481 -10.74 1.23 -6.58
CA TYR A 481 -10.95 1.02 -8.00
C TYR A 481 -9.99 1.88 -8.81
N ALA A 482 -9.77 1.49 -10.07
CA ALA A 482 -9.17 2.34 -11.07
C ALA A 482 -10.28 2.89 -11.99
N LYS A 483 -10.25 4.20 -12.27
CA LYS A 483 -11.20 4.87 -13.13
C LYS A 483 -10.67 4.94 -14.55
N LYS A 484 -11.49 4.52 -15.52
CA LYS A 484 -11.18 4.67 -16.93
C LYS A 484 -11.07 6.15 -17.31
N GLY A 485 -10.02 6.50 -18.05
CA GLY A 485 -9.86 7.81 -18.64
C GLY A 485 -10.96 8.12 -19.66
N GLN A 486 -11.24 9.40 -19.84
CA GLN A 486 -12.22 9.85 -20.82
C GLN A 486 -11.70 9.65 -22.25
N LYS A 487 -12.59 9.62 -23.24
CA LYS A 487 -12.17 9.66 -24.63
C LYS A 487 -11.48 10.99 -24.89
N ALA A 488 -10.24 10.95 -25.39
CA ALA A 488 -9.52 12.15 -25.75
C ALA A 488 -10.26 12.92 -26.87
N ALA A 489 -10.50 14.20 -26.63
CA ALA A 489 -11.12 15.10 -27.63
C ALA A 489 -10.17 15.35 -28.83
N GLY A 490 -8.86 15.22 -28.58
CA GLY A 490 -7.80 15.54 -29.53
C GLY A 490 -7.46 17.03 -29.54
N PHE A 491 -6.42 17.37 -30.29
CA PHE A 491 -5.96 18.75 -30.48
C PHE A 491 -5.86 19.09 -31.97
N LEU A 492 -6.20 20.31 -32.33
CA LEU A 492 -6.21 20.76 -33.74
C LEU A 492 -4.85 20.63 -34.43
N ASP A 493 -3.77 20.81 -33.66
CA ASP A 493 -2.39 20.83 -34.15
C ASP A 493 -1.59 19.53 -33.82
N VAL A 494 -2.30 18.47 -33.38
CA VAL A 494 -1.72 17.14 -33.14
C VAL A 494 -2.46 16.11 -33.99
N GLN A 495 -1.93 15.87 -35.18
CA GLN A 495 -2.48 14.86 -36.09
C GLN A 495 -2.11 13.44 -35.65
N LYS A 496 -2.90 12.43 -36.05
CA LYS A 496 -2.62 11.01 -35.74
C LYS A 496 -1.23 10.53 -36.20
N SER A 497 -0.68 11.14 -37.26
CA SER A 497 0.66 10.85 -37.78
C SER A 497 1.80 11.48 -36.98
N ASN A 498 1.49 12.35 -36.01
CA ASN A 498 2.50 12.91 -35.12
C ASN A 498 3.05 11.78 -34.21
N PRO A 499 4.38 11.53 -34.17
CA PRO A 499 4.96 10.45 -33.38
C PRO A 499 4.69 10.57 -31.87
N TYR A 500 4.30 11.74 -31.38
CA TYR A 500 3.94 11.99 -29.98
C TYR A 500 2.43 11.93 -29.72
N ALA A 501 1.59 11.70 -30.76
CA ALA A 501 0.13 11.76 -30.65
C ALA A 501 -0.40 10.79 -29.57
N GLN A 502 0.15 9.59 -29.50
CA GLN A 502 -0.24 8.59 -28.49
C GLN A 502 -0.01 9.14 -27.07
N ALA A 503 1.18 9.65 -26.76
CA ALA A 503 1.50 10.19 -25.44
C ALA A 503 0.57 11.36 -25.09
N ILE A 504 0.41 12.32 -26.01
CA ILE A 504 -0.40 13.53 -25.80
C ILE A 504 -1.87 13.16 -25.55
N HIS A 505 -2.48 12.30 -26.39
CA HIS A 505 -3.89 11.96 -26.26
C HIS A 505 -4.15 11.02 -25.08
N SER A 506 -3.18 10.19 -24.67
CA SER A 506 -3.29 9.37 -23.46
C SER A 506 -3.32 10.23 -22.21
N LEU A 507 -2.43 11.22 -22.11
CA LEU A 507 -2.40 12.18 -21.01
C LEU A 507 -3.66 13.07 -20.99
N GLN A 508 -4.18 13.46 -22.16
CA GLN A 508 -5.47 14.15 -22.28
C GLN A 508 -6.62 13.27 -21.76
N SER A 509 -6.64 11.99 -22.13
CA SER A 509 -7.64 11.01 -21.66
C SER A 509 -7.63 10.88 -20.13
N LEU A 510 -6.47 10.93 -19.53
CA LEU A 510 -6.26 10.84 -18.08
C LEU A 510 -6.51 12.16 -17.33
N GLY A 511 -6.74 13.26 -18.05
CA GLY A 511 -7.03 14.57 -17.45
C GLY A 511 -5.80 15.40 -17.09
N TYR A 512 -4.60 15.02 -17.53
CA TYR A 512 -3.39 15.85 -17.34
C TYR A 512 -3.35 17.04 -18.29
N PHE A 513 -4.06 16.96 -19.42
CA PHE A 513 -4.31 18.07 -20.32
C PHE A 513 -5.81 18.30 -20.45
N GLU A 514 -6.20 19.56 -20.70
CA GLU A 514 -7.60 19.90 -20.92
C GLU A 514 -8.22 19.03 -22.02
N ASN A 515 -9.39 18.46 -21.75
CA ASN A 515 -10.06 17.53 -22.66
C ASN A 515 -11.28 18.18 -23.32
N GLU A 516 -11.06 19.31 -23.97
CA GLU A 516 -12.07 20.04 -24.71
C GLU A 516 -11.79 20.01 -26.22
N ALA A 517 -12.84 20.06 -27.02
CA ALA A 517 -12.73 20.09 -28.46
C ALA A 517 -12.18 21.43 -28.97
N ASN A 518 -11.50 21.42 -30.11
CA ASN A 518 -10.99 22.61 -30.78
C ASN A 518 -9.87 23.37 -30.09
N GLN A 519 -9.15 22.74 -29.18
CA GLN A 519 -7.97 23.30 -28.57
C GLN A 519 -6.69 22.98 -29.35
N SER A 520 -5.65 23.81 -29.13
CA SER A 520 -4.30 23.59 -29.68
C SER A 520 -3.34 23.20 -28.55
N PHE A 521 -2.61 22.12 -28.75
CA PHE A 521 -1.59 21.64 -27.80
C PHE A 521 -0.31 22.46 -27.84
N LYS A 522 0.01 23.07 -28.99
CA LYS A 522 1.26 23.80 -29.26
C LYS A 522 2.51 22.93 -29.08
N PRO A 523 2.65 21.82 -29.81
CA PRO A 523 3.64 20.77 -29.53
C PRO A 523 5.10 21.24 -29.55
N LYS A 524 5.41 22.31 -30.28
CA LYS A 524 6.79 22.83 -30.45
C LYS A 524 7.15 23.97 -29.49
N THR A 525 6.25 24.41 -28.62
CA THR A 525 6.55 25.44 -27.60
C THR A 525 7.49 24.85 -26.56
N THR A 526 8.47 25.64 -26.12
CA THR A 526 9.38 25.26 -25.04
C THR A 526 8.64 25.22 -23.70
N VAL A 527 9.06 24.29 -22.83
CA VAL A 527 8.53 24.12 -21.48
C VAL A 527 9.42 24.91 -20.51
N THR A 528 8.82 25.65 -19.59
CA THR A 528 9.55 26.33 -18.52
C THR A 528 9.95 25.37 -17.40
N ARG A 529 10.87 25.77 -16.54
CA ARG A 529 11.28 24.97 -15.37
C ARG A 529 10.12 24.80 -14.40
N ALA A 530 9.28 25.82 -14.22
CA ALA A 530 8.10 25.76 -13.37
C ALA A 530 7.03 24.81 -13.94
N GLU A 531 6.68 24.94 -15.22
CA GLU A 531 5.74 24.02 -15.88
C GLU A 531 6.19 22.57 -15.77
N PHE A 532 7.48 22.29 -16.00
CA PHE A 532 8.02 20.94 -15.90
C PHE A 532 7.83 20.35 -14.50
N ILE A 533 8.24 21.05 -13.43
CA ILE A 533 8.12 20.60 -12.04
C ILE A 533 6.66 20.39 -11.66
N GLU A 534 5.80 21.36 -11.99
CA GLU A 534 4.37 21.29 -11.67
C GLU A 534 3.72 20.06 -12.32
N ASP A 535 3.97 19.84 -13.61
CA ASP A 535 3.40 18.72 -14.36
C ASP A 535 3.90 17.36 -13.82
N ILE A 536 5.20 17.21 -13.50
CA ILE A 536 5.75 15.97 -12.94
C ILE A 536 5.19 15.69 -11.54
N LEU A 537 5.04 16.70 -10.70
CA LEU A 537 4.48 16.52 -9.36
C LEU A 537 2.97 16.21 -9.42
N LYS A 538 2.22 16.87 -10.31
CA LYS A 538 0.81 16.54 -10.58
C LYS A 538 0.65 15.12 -11.11
N LEU A 539 1.52 14.69 -12.03
CA LEU A 539 1.54 13.31 -12.56
C LEU A 539 1.69 12.29 -11.43
N SER A 540 2.50 12.63 -10.42
CA SER A 540 2.71 11.79 -9.23
C SER A 540 1.58 11.92 -8.19
N GLY A 541 0.51 12.67 -8.46
CA GLY A 541 -0.62 12.89 -7.56
C GLY A 541 -0.32 13.81 -6.38
N LEU A 542 0.84 14.48 -6.40
CA LEU A 542 1.26 15.37 -5.31
C LEU A 542 0.55 16.72 -5.41
N LYS A 543 0.26 17.31 -4.26
CA LYS A 543 -0.36 18.63 -4.12
C LYS A 543 0.72 19.66 -3.79
N PRO A 544 0.50 20.96 -4.11
CA PRO A 544 1.48 21.99 -3.78
C PRO A 544 1.75 22.05 -2.27
N SER A 545 2.98 22.39 -1.90
CA SER A 545 3.35 22.60 -0.50
C SER A 545 2.49 23.71 0.12
N LYS A 546 2.10 23.48 1.37
CA LYS A 546 1.43 24.51 2.19
C LYS A 546 2.43 25.42 2.91
N THR A 547 3.69 25.05 2.94
CA THR A 547 4.77 25.90 3.44
C THR A 547 4.97 27.06 2.46
N PRO A 548 4.86 28.32 2.90
CA PRO A 548 5.14 29.45 2.03
C PRO A 548 6.58 29.40 1.51
N ALA A 549 6.77 29.72 0.23
CA ALA A 549 8.12 29.90 -0.30
C ALA A 549 8.83 31.03 0.45
N PRO A 550 10.15 30.92 0.72
CA PRO A 550 10.89 32.01 1.34
C PRO A 550 10.83 33.30 0.50
N ILE A 551 10.56 34.44 1.14
CA ILE A 551 10.30 35.73 0.47
C ILE A 551 11.46 36.16 -0.43
N ASP A 552 12.67 35.74 -0.12
CA ASP A 552 13.90 36.10 -0.84
C ASP A 552 14.24 35.15 -2.00
N THR A 553 13.31 34.27 -2.38
CA THR A 553 13.45 33.40 -3.55
C THR A 553 12.76 34.00 -4.78
N ASP A 554 13.24 33.62 -5.97
CA ASP A 554 12.68 34.09 -7.24
C ASP A 554 11.38 33.40 -7.65
N TRP A 555 10.86 32.46 -6.81
CA TRP A 555 9.59 31.78 -7.01
C TRP A 555 8.52 32.11 -5.96
N ALA A 556 8.81 32.98 -4.97
CA ALA A 556 7.89 33.27 -3.88
C ALA A 556 6.49 33.74 -4.35
N ASP A 557 6.45 34.59 -5.38
CA ASP A 557 5.22 35.13 -5.96
C ASP A 557 4.81 34.45 -7.29
N HIS A 558 5.47 33.37 -7.67
CA HIS A 558 5.16 32.64 -8.91
C HIS A 558 3.86 31.84 -8.78
N ALA A 559 3.09 31.71 -9.87
CA ALA A 559 1.85 30.93 -9.89
C ALA A 559 2.05 29.47 -9.42
N SER A 560 3.19 28.86 -9.76
CA SER A 560 3.57 27.51 -9.34
C SER A 560 4.39 27.46 -8.05
N ALA A 561 4.43 28.53 -7.24
CA ALA A 561 5.28 28.63 -6.04
C ALA A 561 5.16 27.41 -5.11
N GLY A 562 3.93 26.93 -4.87
CA GLY A 562 3.70 25.78 -4.01
C GLY A 562 4.29 24.47 -4.55
N TYR A 563 4.28 24.25 -5.87
CA TYR A 563 4.93 23.07 -6.48
C TYR A 563 6.44 23.20 -6.50
N ILE A 564 6.98 24.40 -6.75
CA ILE A 564 8.43 24.64 -6.70
C ILE A 564 8.93 24.45 -5.27
N GLN A 565 8.18 24.95 -4.28
CA GLN A 565 8.48 24.75 -2.86
C GLN A 565 8.46 23.25 -2.48
N LEU A 566 7.47 22.50 -2.94
CA LEU A 566 7.43 21.06 -2.74
C LEU A 566 8.65 20.34 -3.36
N ALA A 567 9.01 20.72 -4.59
CA ALA A 567 10.19 20.17 -5.26
C ALA A 567 11.49 20.46 -4.50
N TYR A 568 11.58 21.63 -3.88
CA TYR A 568 12.70 22.00 -3.00
C TYR A 568 12.74 21.15 -1.74
N GLU A 569 11.61 21.01 -1.05
CA GLU A 569 11.45 20.16 0.15
C GLU A 569 11.79 18.68 -0.15
N MET A 570 11.46 18.19 -1.35
CA MET A 570 11.78 16.84 -1.81
C MET A 570 13.23 16.66 -2.29
N GLY A 571 14.01 17.75 -2.37
CA GLY A 571 15.37 17.70 -2.91
C GLY A 571 15.45 17.45 -4.43
N MET A 572 14.35 17.60 -5.17
CA MET A 572 14.34 17.53 -6.64
C MET A 572 15.11 18.69 -7.27
N ILE A 573 15.04 19.83 -6.61
CA ILE A 573 15.77 21.03 -6.99
C ILE A 573 16.74 21.43 -5.88
N THR A 574 17.97 21.77 -6.30
CA THR A 574 18.98 22.42 -5.44
C THR A 574 19.38 23.68 -6.19
N GLY A 575 19.15 24.85 -5.64
CA GLY A 575 19.63 26.08 -6.24
C GLY A 575 21.17 26.08 -6.30
N ALA A 576 21.76 26.51 -7.41
CA ALA A 576 23.21 26.78 -7.46
C ALA A 576 23.58 27.91 -6.49
N ASP A 577 22.65 28.84 -6.25
CA ASP A 577 22.54 29.73 -5.12
C ASP A 577 21.12 29.51 -4.59
N GLU A 578 20.96 28.99 -3.40
CA GLU A 578 19.71 28.48 -2.77
C GLU A 578 18.43 29.34 -2.93
N LYS A 579 18.49 30.44 -3.69
CA LYS A 579 17.46 31.46 -3.87
C LYS A 579 17.00 31.67 -5.31
N GLN A 580 17.61 31.01 -6.31
CA GLN A 580 17.28 31.22 -7.72
C GLN A 580 16.95 29.91 -8.43
N PHE A 581 15.66 29.66 -8.64
CA PHE A 581 15.16 28.54 -9.42
C PHE A 581 15.00 28.88 -10.91
N LYS A 582 14.76 30.16 -11.24
CA LYS A 582 14.45 30.68 -12.57
C LYS A 582 13.21 30.03 -13.19
N PRO A 583 12.03 30.20 -12.58
CA PRO A 583 10.81 29.47 -12.92
C PRO A 583 10.41 29.63 -14.40
N ASP A 584 10.52 30.81 -14.98
CA ASP A 584 10.13 31.13 -16.35
C ASP A 584 11.18 30.77 -17.42
N GLN A 585 12.37 30.34 -17.01
CA GLN A 585 13.41 29.92 -17.96
C GLN A 585 13.03 28.58 -18.63
N ALA A 586 13.21 28.52 -19.96
CA ALA A 586 13.07 27.26 -20.68
C ALA A 586 14.03 26.19 -20.11
N ILE A 587 13.49 25.02 -19.75
CA ILE A 587 14.29 23.92 -19.22
C ILE A 587 14.99 23.17 -20.37
N VAL A 588 16.25 22.78 -20.17
CA VAL A 588 16.94 21.90 -21.12
C VAL A 588 16.81 20.44 -20.68
N ARG A 589 16.90 19.52 -21.64
CA ARG A 589 16.58 18.10 -21.44
C ARG A 589 17.41 17.43 -20.33
N GLN A 590 18.70 17.76 -20.21
CA GLN A 590 19.55 17.23 -19.13
C GLN A 590 19.15 17.76 -17.74
N GLU A 591 18.63 18.99 -17.63
CA GLU A 591 18.12 19.52 -16.35
C GLU A 591 16.84 18.80 -15.94
N ALA A 592 15.93 18.56 -16.89
CA ALA A 592 14.72 17.77 -16.67
C ALA A 592 15.07 16.35 -16.19
N ALA A 593 16.06 15.71 -16.84
CA ALA A 593 16.55 14.38 -16.43
C ALA A 593 17.08 14.39 -14.99
N VAL A 594 17.85 15.41 -14.59
CA VAL A 594 18.40 15.50 -13.22
C VAL A 594 17.32 15.72 -12.17
N MET A 595 16.29 16.49 -12.46
CA MET A 595 15.16 16.68 -11.53
C MET A 595 14.44 15.34 -11.25
N ILE A 596 14.20 14.53 -12.28
CA ILE A 596 13.62 13.18 -12.13
C ILE A 596 14.61 12.25 -11.40
N TRP A 597 15.87 12.21 -11.83
CA TRP A 597 16.89 11.34 -11.26
C TRP A 597 17.09 11.54 -9.76
N ARG A 598 17.03 12.78 -9.27
CA ARG A 598 17.18 13.07 -7.83
C ARG A 598 16.14 12.38 -6.95
N VAL A 599 14.97 12.07 -7.48
CA VAL A 599 13.96 11.27 -6.79
C VAL A 599 14.29 9.78 -6.93
N PHE A 600 14.59 9.32 -8.14
CA PHE A 600 14.84 7.91 -8.43
C PHE A 600 16.11 7.38 -7.76
N GLN A 601 17.17 8.18 -7.64
CA GLN A 601 18.43 7.76 -6.97
C GLN A 601 18.25 7.40 -5.49
N LEU A 602 17.14 7.81 -4.86
CA LEU A 602 16.84 7.41 -3.48
C LEU A 602 16.45 5.94 -3.38
N GLN A 603 16.03 5.34 -4.48
CA GLN A 603 15.57 3.95 -4.57
C GLN A 603 16.53 3.08 -5.40
N TYR A 604 17.08 3.64 -6.47
CA TYR A 604 17.84 2.88 -7.46
C TYR A 604 19.31 3.26 -7.43
N PRO A 605 20.22 2.30 -7.19
CA PRO A 605 21.67 2.56 -7.26
C PRO A 605 22.09 3.09 -8.62
N THR A 606 22.81 4.19 -8.65
CA THR A 606 23.27 4.86 -9.88
C THR A 606 24.15 3.95 -10.72
N GLU A 607 24.85 3.01 -10.09
CA GLU A 607 25.73 2.02 -10.70
C GLU A 607 25.04 1.16 -11.75
N LEU A 608 23.73 0.93 -11.60
CA LEU A 608 22.91 0.12 -12.52
C LEU A 608 22.86 0.68 -13.96
N PHE A 609 23.16 1.96 -14.14
CA PHE A 609 22.95 2.68 -15.40
C PHE A 609 24.24 3.08 -16.11
N LYS A 610 25.41 2.81 -15.51
CA LYS A 610 26.71 3.26 -16.01
C LYS A 610 27.15 2.65 -17.34
N ASP A 611 26.56 1.54 -17.74
CA ASP A 611 26.83 0.86 -19.00
C ASP A 611 26.23 1.59 -20.23
N VAL A 612 25.34 2.54 -20.01
CA VAL A 612 24.72 3.32 -21.09
C VAL A 612 25.72 4.28 -21.69
N LYS A 613 25.98 4.13 -22.99
CA LYS A 613 26.80 5.04 -23.77
C LYS A 613 25.96 6.22 -24.24
N LEU A 614 26.49 7.43 -24.09
CA LEU A 614 25.84 8.65 -24.54
C LEU A 614 26.62 9.23 -25.74
N ALA A 615 25.88 9.59 -26.78
CA ALA A 615 26.37 10.35 -27.92
C ALA A 615 26.10 11.86 -27.71
N GLY A 616 26.83 12.67 -28.45
CA GLY A 616 26.72 14.12 -28.33
C GLY A 616 27.34 14.66 -27.05
N HIS A 617 26.87 15.84 -26.60
CA HIS A 617 27.40 16.50 -25.42
C HIS A 617 26.40 16.50 -24.28
N THR A 618 26.76 15.83 -23.19
CA THR A 618 26.06 15.86 -21.89
C THR A 618 27.03 16.41 -20.85
N ASP A 619 26.59 17.36 -20.04
CA ASP A 619 27.43 17.91 -18.97
C ASP A 619 27.71 16.84 -17.90
N ALA A 620 28.91 16.83 -17.34
CA ALA A 620 29.35 15.78 -16.41
C ALA A 620 28.39 15.55 -15.23
N TRP A 621 27.81 16.64 -14.71
CA TRP A 621 26.84 16.59 -13.60
C TRP A 621 25.51 15.93 -13.97
N ALA A 622 25.17 15.85 -15.26
CA ALA A 622 23.91 15.28 -15.75
C ALA A 622 24.08 13.86 -16.33
N VAL A 623 25.30 13.38 -16.53
CA VAL A 623 25.57 12.06 -17.14
C VAL A 623 24.80 10.93 -16.43
N PRO A 624 24.85 10.77 -15.08
CA PRO A 624 24.13 9.69 -14.42
C PRO A 624 22.61 9.74 -14.63
N ALA A 625 22.04 10.94 -14.60
CA ALA A 625 20.63 11.16 -14.82
C ALA A 625 20.19 10.77 -16.25
N VAL A 626 20.96 11.22 -17.26
CA VAL A 626 20.66 10.91 -18.66
C VAL A 626 20.82 9.41 -18.93
N GLN A 627 21.84 8.76 -18.35
CA GLN A 627 22.02 7.32 -18.44
C GLN A 627 20.81 6.56 -17.87
N MET A 628 20.31 6.97 -16.70
CA MET A 628 19.11 6.41 -16.11
C MET A 628 17.88 6.58 -17.01
N MET A 629 17.62 7.81 -17.51
CA MET A 629 16.48 8.07 -18.40
C MET A 629 16.52 7.18 -19.63
N VAL A 630 17.70 7.01 -20.24
CA VAL A 630 17.86 6.14 -21.41
C VAL A 630 17.64 4.68 -21.06
N LYS A 631 18.24 4.18 -19.97
CA LYS A 631 18.13 2.77 -19.56
C LYS A 631 16.69 2.39 -19.21
N LEU A 632 15.96 3.29 -18.57
CA LEU A 632 14.56 3.07 -18.19
C LEU A 632 13.57 3.38 -19.31
N GLY A 633 14.01 3.88 -20.47
CA GLY A 633 13.13 4.21 -21.59
C GLY A 633 12.26 5.46 -21.34
N ILE A 634 12.68 6.36 -20.44
CA ILE A 634 11.92 7.58 -20.08
C ILE A 634 12.30 8.71 -21.04
N TYR A 635 11.87 8.59 -22.29
CA TYR A 635 12.10 9.57 -23.36
C TYR A 635 11.09 9.38 -24.49
N GLY A 636 11.08 10.30 -25.45
CA GLY A 636 10.24 10.25 -26.64
C GLY A 636 10.98 9.84 -27.90
N PRO A 637 10.29 9.83 -29.05
CA PRO A 637 10.83 9.42 -30.36
C PRO A 637 12.02 10.24 -30.88
N GLU A 638 12.33 11.37 -30.25
CA GLU A 638 13.46 12.23 -30.59
C GLU A 638 14.81 11.64 -30.17
N VAL A 639 14.85 10.80 -29.16
CA VAL A 639 16.08 10.10 -28.72
C VAL A 639 16.35 8.95 -29.67
N LYS A 640 17.56 8.90 -30.20
CA LYS A 640 17.97 7.87 -31.18
C LYS A 640 19.10 7.04 -30.65
N MET A 641 18.98 5.75 -30.79
CA MET A 641 20.09 4.82 -30.61
C MET A 641 20.91 4.78 -31.90
N LEU A 642 22.22 5.03 -31.79
CA LEU A 642 23.17 4.98 -32.88
C LEU A 642 23.69 3.55 -33.12
N GLU A 643 24.40 3.32 -34.22
CA GLU A 643 24.92 1.99 -34.61
C GLU A 643 25.85 1.37 -33.57
N ASP A 644 26.55 2.17 -32.75
CA ASP A 644 27.41 1.73 -31.65
C ASP A 644 26.69 1.55 -30.32
N ASN A 645 25.34 1.55 -30.32
CA ASN A 645 24.46 1.55 -29.14
C ASN A 645 24.62 2.76 -28.20
N ALA A 646 25.15 3.88 -28.69
CA ALA A 646 25.13 5.12 -27.96
C ALA A 646 23.83 5.88 -28.17
N ALA A 647 23.28 6.45 -27.10
CA ALA A 647 22.04 7.22 -27.15
C ALA A 647 22.31 8.70 -27.42
N ASP A 648 21.75 9.25 -28.50
CA ASP A 648 21.71 10.71 -28.70
C ASP A 648 20.50 11.29 -27.99
N TYR A 649 20.69 11.71 -26.72
CA TYR A 649 19.66 12.26 -25.84
C TYR A 649 19.34 13.71 -26.10
N LEU A 650 20.15 14.40 -26.93
CA LEU A 650 20.02 15.84 -27.19
C LEU A 650 20.09 16.72 -25.93
N SER A 651 20.95 16.38 -24.98
CA SER A 651 20.97 16.82 -23.57
C SER A 651 20.87 18.34 -23.37
N ARG A 652 21.49 19.14 -24.21
CA ARG A 652 21.52 20.61 -24.10
C ARG A 652 20.41 21.35 -24.85
N LYS A 653 19.54 20.61 -25.57
CA LYS A 653 18.40 21.24 -26.26
C LYS A 653 17.29 21.62 -25.28
N PRO A 654 16.63 22.76 -25.47
CA PRO A 654 15.39 23.08 -24.74
C PRO A 654 14.36 21.97 -24.94
N LEU A 655 13.68 21.58 -23.85
CA LEU A 655 12.56 20.64 -23.89
C LEU A 655 11.33 21.34 -24.47
N ILE A 656 10.65 20.69 -25.41
CA ILE A 656 9.39 21.17 -25.98
C ILE A 656 8.20 20.34 -25.49
N ARG A 657 6.97 20.89 -25.55
CA ARG A 657 5.77 20.31 -24.95
C ARG A 657 5.48 18.89 -25.39
N GLN A 658 5.68 18.54 -26.69
CA GLN A 658 5.48 17.16 -27.15
C GLN A 658 6.50 16.16 -26.57
N GLU A 659 7.75 16.60 -26.39
CA GLU A 659 8.81 15.76 -25.77
C GLU A 659 8.54 15.60 -24.26
N HIS A 660 8.10 16.68 -23.60
CA HIS A 660 7.65 16.64 -22.22
C HIS A 660 6.50 15.67 -22.03
N ALA A 661 5.47 15.73 -22.88
CA ALA A 661 4.37 14.76 -22.85
C ALA A 661 4.85 13.32 -23.04
N ALA A 662 5.88 13.08 -23.87
CA ALA A 662 6.46 11.75 -24.01
C ALA A 662 7.18 11.28 -22.75
N ILE A 663 7.91 12.17 -22.05
CA ILE A 663 8.52 11.87 -20.74
C ILE A 663 7.45 11.54 -19.71
N MET A 664 6.40 12.37 -19.58
CA MET A 664 5.29 12.12 -18.66
C MET A 664 4.61 10.77 -18.96
N TYR A 665 4.34 10.50 -20.23
CA TYR A 665 3.74 9.24 -20.66
C TYR A 665 4.63 8.04 -20.33
N ALA A 666 5.93 8.14 -20.58
CA ALA A 666 6.89 7.10 -20.27
C ALA A 666 6.97 6.84 -18.76
N LEU A 667 6.95 7.88 -17.91
CA LEU A 667 6.96 7.74 -16.45
C LEU A 667 5.78 6.90 -15.91
N ILE A 668 4.62 6.91 -16.58
CA ILE A 668 3.43 6.16 -16.16
C ILE A 668 3.22 4.85 -16.91
N THR A 669 4.02 4.54 -17.92
CA THR A 669 3.82 3.33 -18.74
C THR A 669 5.05 2.42 -18.82
N GLN A 670 6.25 2.92 -18.52
CA GLN A 670 7.46 2.09 -18.52
C GLN A 670 7.52 1.24 -17.25
N PRO A 671 7.85 -0.05 -17.36
CA PRO A 671 7.96 -0.96 -16.22
C PRO A 671 9.30 -0.76 -15.50
N THR A 672 9.49 0.44 -14.93
CA THR A 672 10.78 0.86 -14.32
C THR A 672 11.24 -0.07 -13.22
N ASP A 673 10.34 -0.51 -12.34
CA ASP A 673 10.68 -1.41 -11.23
C ASP A 673 11.13 -2.78 -11.73
N ARG A 674 10.47 -3.32 -12.78
CA ARG A 674 10.87 -4.58 -13.41
C ARG A 674 12.23 -4.46 -14.07
N ILE A 675 12.46 -3.39 -14.84
CA ILE A 675 13.77 -3.16 -15.49
C ILE A 675 14.88 -3.10 -14.44
N VAL A 676 14.67 -2.39 -13.33
CA VAL A 676 15.65 -2.29 -12.24
C VAL A 676 15.86 -3.64 -11.56
N ALA A 677 14.80 -4.40 -11.29
CA ALA A 677 14.92 -5.73 -10.70
C ALA A 677 15.71 -6.68 -11.59
N GLU A 678 15.49 -6.67 -12.90
CA GLU A 678 16.24 -7.45 -13.88
C GLU A 678 17.73 -7.04 -13.89
N LEU A 679 18.04 -5.73 -13.81
CA LEU A 679 19.41 -5.23 -13.74
C LEU A 679 20.10 -5.63 -12.44
N MET A 680 19.40 -5.59 -11.31
CA MET A 680 19.95 -6.04 -10.02
C MET A 680 20.22 -7.54 -10.02
N ALA A 681 19.33 -8.35 -10.58
CA ALA A 681 19.49 -9.79 -10.70
C ALA A 681 20.71 -10.14 -11.59
N ALA A 682 20.92 -9.42 -12.69
CA ALA A 682 22.04 -9.62 -13.59
C ALA A 682 23.41 -9.26 -12.97
N GLN A 683 23.44 -8.45 -11.90
CA GLN A 683 24.66 -8.08 -11.17
C GLN A 683 25.00 -9.03 -10.01
N GLN A 684 24.09 -9.93 -9.60
CA GLN A 684 24.43 -10.96 -8.62
C GLN A 684 25.30 -12.03 -9.29
N PRO A 685 26.51 -12.35 -8.76
CA PRO A 685 27.31 -13.42 -9.31
C PRO A 685 26.53 -14.74 -9.21
N GLU A 686 26.53 -15.52 -10.29
CA GLU A 686 26.00 -16.89 -10.28
C GLU A 686 26.62 -17.65 -9.11
N GLN A 687 25.86 -17.79 -8.03
CA GLN A 687 26.19 -18.78 -7.02
C GLN A 687 26.04 -20.13 -7.70
N SER A 688 27.18 -20.70 -8.03
CA SER A 688 27.36 -22.00 -8.65
C SER A 688 26.31 -23.01 -8.15
N GLN A 689 25.40 -23.39 -9.03
CA GLN A 689 24.73 -24.67 -8.97
C GLN A 689 25.79 -25.76 -9.19
N GLN A 690 26.47 -26.18 -8.13
CA GLN A 690 27.13 -27.46 -8.16
C GLN A 690 26.05 -28.54 -8.09
N PRO A 691 25.97 -29.45 -9.06
CA PRO A 691 25.07 -30.60 -8.91
C PRO A 691 25.63 -31.47 -7.77
N GLU A 692 24.85 -31.72 -6.76
CA GLU A 692 25.07 -32.78 -5.79
C GLU A 692 25.22 -34.10 -6.53
N GLN A 693 26.42 -34.55 -6.72
CA GLN A 693 26.71 -35.92 -7.13
C GLN A 693 26.32 -36.81 -5.93
N ALA A 694 25.27 -37.55 -6.11
CA ALA A 694 24.91 -38.68 -5.26
C ALA A 694 26.03 -39.74 -5.34
N GLY A 695 26.93 -39.72 -4.37
CA GLY A 695 27.84 -40.81 -4.12
C GLY A 695 27.17 -41.89 -3.28
N ALA A 696 26.77 -42.95 -3.93
CA ALA A 696 26.48 -44.20 -3.25
C ALA A 696 27.79 -44.83 -2.77
N GLU A 697 28.00 -44.91 -1.46
CA GLU A 697 29.04 -45.79 -0.91
C GLU A 697 28.36 -46.93 -0.11
N GLU A 698 28.76 -48.12 -0.55
CA GLU A 698 28.45 -49.43 0.02
C GLU A 698 28.91 -49.57 1.47
N ILE A 699 28.04 -50.16 2.27
CA ILE A 699 28.34 -50.57 3.64
C ILE A 699 29.17 -51.89 3.56
N THR A 700 30.41 -51.88 4.03
CA THR A 700 31.05 -53.08 4.55
C THR A 700 31.43 -52.92 6.00
N LYS A 701 30.93 -53.84 6.80
CA LYS A 701 31.25 -54.08 8.22
C LYS A 701 32.72 -54.47 8.32
N ASP A 702 33.47 -53.96 9.31
CA ASP A 702 34.13 -54.82 10.28
C ASP A 702 34.61 -54.05 11.51
N ALA A 703 34.66 -54.78 12.62
CA ALA A 703 34.85 -54.37 13.99
C ALA A 703 36.33 -54.11 14.36
N ALA A 704 36.59 -53.26 15.29
CA ALA A 704 37.36 -53.48 16.52
C ALA A 704 37.76 -52.19 17.23
N THR A 705 37.37 -52.06 18.50
CA THR A 705 37.94 -51.25 19.59
C THR A 705 39.19 -51.95 20.14
N PRO A 706 40.06 -51.38 21.09
CA PRO A 706 40.03 -50.12 21.82
C PRO A 706 41.42 -49.48 22.15
N GLU A 707 41.39 -48.54 23.10
CA GLU A 707 42.44 -48.06 24.04
C GLU A 707 43.11 -46.69 23.77
N SER A 708 42.78 -45.69 24.51
CA SER A 708 43.32 -45.03 25.72
C SER A 708 44.69 -44.38 25.60
N LYS A 709 44.77 -43.13 25.98
CA LYS A 709 45.58 -42.44 27.04
C LYS A 709 45.68 -40.94 26.81
N THR A 710 45.11 -40.18 27.67
CA THR A 710 45.61 -39.26 28.70
C THR A 710 46.94 -38.54 28.47
N GLU A 711 46.90 -37.20 28.57
CA GLU A 711 47.70 -36.33 29.44
C GLU A 711 47.53 -34.86 29.02
N ILE A 712 46.89 -34.01 29.81
CA ILE A 712 47.35 -33.14 30.93
C ILE A 712 48.14 -31.90 30.45
N ALA A 713 47.52 -30.78 30.82
CA ALA A 713 47.94 -29.36 30.80
C ALA A 713 49.33 -29.10 31.46
N PRO A 714 49.85 -27.88 31.65
CA PRO A 714 49.22 -26.62 32.04
C PRO A 714 49.89 -25.27 31.62
N ASN A 715 49.13 -24.20 31.77
CA ASN A 715 49.43 -22.95 32.53
C ASN A 715 50.41 -21.86 32.00
N ARG A 716 49.93 -20.66 32.00
CA ARG A 716 50.25 -19.39 32.72
C ARG A 716 50.20 -18.18 31.79
N ALA A 717 49.27 -17.28 32.01
CA ALA A 717 49.22 -16.11 32.91
C ALA A 717 50.22 -15.01 32.58
N THR A 718 49.76 -13.80 32.37
CA THR A 718 49.84 -12.55 33.13
C THR A 718 49.59 -11.35 32.22
N GLU A 719 48.63 -10.56 32.60
CA GLU A 719 48.65 -9.16 33.12
C GLU A 719 49.14 -8.10 32.12
N SER A 720 48.37 -7.06 31.83
CA SER A 720 48.09 -5.90 32.67
C SER A 720 47.31 -4.84 31.90
N ALA A 721 46.33 -4.23 32.56
CA ALA A 721 45.76 -2.90 32.28
C ALA A 721 46.45 -1.89 33.22
N PRO A 722 46.04 -0.59 33.31
CA PRO A 722 45.53 0.42 32.42
C PRO A 722 46.42 1.70 32.42
N PRO A 723 46.06 2.97 32.21
CA PRO A 723 44.88 3.69 32.66
C PRO A 723 44.33 4.82 31.73
N ALA A 724 43.22 5.34 32.18
CA ALA A 724 42.42 6.47 31.69
C ALA A 724 43.11 7.86 31.79
N THR A 725 42.54 8.81 31.04
CA THR A 725 42.25 10.23 31.37
C THR A 725 41.53 10.86 30.20
N SER A 726 40.31 11.29 30.30
CA SER A 726 39.63 12.52 30.81
C SER A 726 39.88 13.78 29.99
N VAL A 727 38.71 14.50 29.78
CA VAL A 727 38.50 15.95 29.65
C VAL A 727 38.52 16.51 28.20
N GLN A 728 37.49 16.88 27.65
CA GLN A 728 36.50 17.99 27.63
C GLN A 728 35.42 17.75 26.61
#